data_ca5af61297fa0d185cb32f4d36d449d3
#
_entry.id   ca5af61297fa0d185cb32f4d36d449d3
#
_cell.length_a   1.000
_cell.length_b   1.000
_cell.length_c   1.000
_cell.angle_alpha   90.00
_cell.angle_beta   90.00
_cell.angle_gamma   90.00
#
_symmetry.space_group_name_H-M   'P 1'
#
loop_
_entity.id
_entity.type
_entity.pdbx_description
1 polymer ?
#
loop_
_entity_poly.entity_id
_entity_poly.type
_entity_poly.pdbx_seq_one_letter_code
_entity_poly.pdbx_strand_id
1 'polypeptide(L)'
;SEELNTRPVNNAFEALQGKAAGVDITSSERPGTVGSIRIRGNRSISASSDPLYVVDGVPLSAGGIETINPRDIESIDILKDASSTAIYGSRGANGVILITTKRGKAGRLALNYSGSVTLENLKDKSPAMSASDYITWRRWAYYNSDPVNNPRGDQPNYDKDQIYFAASGDPAALANVNKGWSNGTWDESKVTDTDWADIVTQTGITHEHTISGSGGNETAQAFFSVGYLNNQGTQKGQEYERYNFSMSVDLQVKPWFKMGGSINGSWAVQDYGYSRTGQSSGSGPVDIYSAAKAIPRFGVPYDEEGNIITNPCGSTTNVYTVIDEWNKSTDNRQTFRALGSFYGQFDFGKIWAPLEGLSYKISFGPDFRHYRQGIFISKDSAVKMGSKNYAKYATDRYLSWTLDNQINYNKTFGKHNLGVTLLQSASKYNKESGSESANAIPNENFEWYNMGSVDITDAATYGAGMSTGMSENQLASYMARINYAYNDRYLLTVSGRYDGSSVLADGHKWSFFPSAALGWRIDQEDFMKDISWINQLKLRFGLGTTGNSAVSAYSTLGNIQSFYVPFGSTLTPAYATNEPYYTSSQVKMANKNLGWEKTTQYNYGIDFSFLNGRISGSMDIYHSNTNDLLLSMTIPTLTGFNSTYANVGKTKNFGVDLS
;
A
#
# COMPACT_ATOMS: atom_id res chain seq x y z
N SER A 1 2.14 9.48 21.10
CA SER A 1 0.74 9.69 20.64
C SER A 1 0.37 11.16 20.45
N GLU A 2 0.85 12.09 21.29
CA GLU A 2 0.55 13.53 21.13
C GLU A 2 1.08 14.08 19.80
N GLU A 3 2.27 13.71 19.38
CA GLU A 3 2.85 14.15 18.10
C GLU A 3 2.10 13.61 16.86
N LEU A 4 1.46 12.45 16.96
CA LEU A 4 0.65 11.88 15.88
C LEU A 4 -0.66 12.64 15.69
N ASN A 5 -1.16 13.28 16.73
CA ASN A 5 -2.44 13.99 16.77
C ASN A 5 -2.32 15.51 16.61
N THR A 6 -1.11 16.05 16.40
CA THR A 6 -0.89 17.51 16.24
C THR A 6 -1.45 18.06 14.93
N ARG A 7 -1.63 17.21 13.93
CA ARG A 7 -2.25 17.54 12.63
C ARG A 7 -3.39 16.54 12.38
N PRO A 8 -4.56 16.99 11.91
CA PRO A 8 -5.59 16.08 11.40
C PRO A 8 -4.99 15.22 10.28
N VAL A 9 -5.10 13.90 10.40
CA VAL A 9 -4.61 12.94 9.41
C VAL A 9 -5.64 11.84 9.22
N ASN A 10 -5.84 11.45 7.98
CA ASN A 10 -6.84 10.45 7.61
C ASN A 10 -6.38 9.01 7.92
N ASN A 11 -5.07 8.81 8.00
CA ASN A 11 -4.47 7.53 8.31
C ASN A 11 -3.15 7.68 9.10
N ALA A 12 -2.70 6.61 9.72
CA ALA A 12 -1.49 6.59 10.56
C ALA A 12 -0.19 6.92 9.80
N PHE A 13 -0.17 6.74 8.47
CA PHE A 13 1.04 7.00 7.66
C PHE A 13 1.26 8.47 7.40
N GLU A 14 0.21 9.21 7.14
CA GLU A 14 0.31 10.66 6.99
C GLU A 14 0.88 11.30 8.25
N ALA A 15 0.59 10.72 9.42
CA ALA A 15 1.15 11.17 10.69
C ALA A 15 2.67 10.96 10.81
N LEU A 16 3.23 9.95 10.12
CA LEU A 16 4.66 9.61 10.14
C LEU A 16 5.48 10.33 9.08
N GLN A 17 4.85 10.91 8.06
CA GLN A 17 5.55 11.55 6.94
C GLN A 17 6.47 12.67 7.42
N GLY A 18 7.76 12.56 7.06
CA GLY A 18 8.80 13.52 7.45
C GLY A 18 9.26 13.44 8.91
N LYS A 19 8.75 12.49 9.73
CA LYS A 19 9.10 12.36 11.16
C LYS A 19 10.09 11.23 11.45
N ALA A 20 10.32 10.33 10.51
CA ALA A 20 11.22 9.18 10.70
C ALA A 20 12.33 9.16 9.66
N ALA A 21 13.59 9.31 10.10
CA ALA A 21 14.75 9.23 9.21
C ALA A 21 14.82 7.85 8.52
N GLY A 22 15.22 7.79 7.24
CA GLY A 22 15.31 6.55 6.47
C GLY A 22 13.97 5.91 6.10
N VAL A 23 12.87 6.64 6.24
CA VAL A 23 11.52 6.22 5.84
C VAL A 23 10.98 7.18 4.78
N ASP A 24 10.73 6.67 3.61
CA ASP A 24 10.10 7.40 2.51
C ASP A 24 8.61 7.06 2.47
N ILE A 25 7.77 8.08 2.59
CA ILE A 25 6.31 7.95 2.59
C ILE A 25 5.75 8.84 1.49
N THR A 26 5.14 8.23 0.50
CA THR A 26 4.37 8.93 -0.53
C THR A 26 2.89 8.83 -0.16
N SER A 27 2.26 9.95 0.13
CA SER A 27 0.81 10.02 0.38
C SER A 27 0.01 9.87 -0.92
N SER A 28 -1.24 9.44 -0.80
CA SER A 28 -2.22 9.45 -1.88
C SER A 28 -3.23 10.56 -1.63
N GLU A 29 -3.53 11.33 -2.65
CA GLU A 29 -4.59 12.36 -2.60
C GLU A 29 -6.01 11.75 -2.59
N ARG A 30 -6.12 10.46 -2.94
CA ARG A 30 -7.42 9.78 -3.01
C ARG A 30 -7.87 9.33 -1.62
N PRO A 31 -9.06 9.73 -1.16
CA PRO A 31 -9.61 9.33 0.13
C PRO A 31 -9.58 7.81 0.34
N GLY A 32 -9.19 7.36 1.54
CA GLY A 32 -9.13 5.94 1.88
C GLY A 32 -8.03 5.13 1.18
N THR A 33 -7.17 5.76 0.39
CA THR A 33 -6.05 5.09 -0.27
C THR A 33 -4.75 5.39 0.48
N VAL A 34 -4.05 4.33 0.85
CA VAL A 34 -2.71 4.43 1.46
C VAL A 34 -1.69 4.58 0.35
N GLY A 35 -0.79 5.52 0.50
CA GLY A 35 0.36 5.67 -0.37
C GLY A 35 1.40 4.56 -0.17
N SER A 36 2.56 4.70 -0.74
CA SER A 36 3.66 3.74 -0.57
C SER A 36 4.57 4.13 0.59
N ILE A 37 5.07 3.12 1.30
CA ILE A 37 6.09 3.28 2.33
C ILE A 37 7.29 2.43 1.98
N ARG A 38 8.48 3.02 2.09
CA ARG A 38 9.77 2.35 1.91
C ARG A 38 10.67 2.63 3.10
N ILE A 39 11.31 1.59 3.61
CA ILE A 39 12.30 1.70 4.68
C ILE A 39 13.67 1.38 4.11
N ARG A 40 14.56 2.39 4.05
CA ARG A 40 15.91 2.28 3.51
C ARG A 40 15.96 1.81 2.05
N GLY A 41 14.98 2.25 1.24
CA GLY A 41 14.90 2.00 -0.20
C GLY A 41 14.34 0.63 -0.59
N ASN A 42 14.45 0.29 -1.88
CA ASN A 42 13.97 -0.97 -2.43
C ASN A 42 15.01 -2.08 -2.25
N ARG A 43 14.60 -3.24 -1.75
CA ARG A 43 15.48 -4.40 -1.55
C ARG A 43 15.30 -5.47 -2.61
N SER A 44 14.10 -5.60 -3.17
CA SER A 44 13.80 -6.53 -4.25
C SER A 44 13.29 -5.78 -5.48
N ILE A 45 13.45 -6.39 -6.66
CA ILE A 45 12.99 -5.84 -7.95
C ILE A 45 11.57 -6.30 -8.26
N SER A 46 11.26 -7.57 -8.00
CA SER A 46 9.97 -8.18 -8.35
C SER A 46 9.11 -8.53 -7.14
N ALA A 47 9.72 -8.80 -5.97
CA ALA A 47 8.98 -9.01 -4.74
C ALA A 47 8.59 -7.66 -4.12
N SER A 48 7.52 -7.64 -3.28
CA SER A 48 7.14 -6.43 -2.57
C SER A 48 8.29 -5.89 -1.73
N SER A 49 8.47 -4.58 -1.75
CA SER A 49 9.38 -3.84 -0.87
C SER A 49 8.63 -3.14 0.27
N ASP A 50 7.35 -3.45 0.48
CA ASP A 50 6.55 -2.88 1.56
C ASP A 50 7.00 -3.44 2.91
N PRO A 51 7.05 -2.61 3.97
CA PRO A 51 7.36 -3.07 5.32
C PRO A 51 6.25 -3.97 5.86
N LEU A 52 6.60 -4.82 6.83
CA LEU A 52 5.63 -5.59 7.58
C LEU A 52 4.94 -4.68 8.61
N TYR A 53 3.62 -4.68 8.62
CA TYR A 53 2.83 -4.05 9.67
C TYR A 53 2.49 -5.07 10.76
N VAL A 54 2.72 -4.69 12.00
CA VAL A 54 2.40 -5.52 13.17
C VAL A 54 1.55 -4.69 14.13
N VAL A 55 0.34 -5.14 14.40
CA VAL A 55 -0.61 -4.46 15.28
C VAL A 55 -0.81 -5.30 16.52
N ASP A 56 -0.50 -4.76 17.70
CA ASP A 56 -0.57 -5.46 18.99
C ASP A 56 0.12 -6.84 18.98
N GLY A 57 1.24 -6.95 18.25
CA GLY A 57 2.00 -8.19 18.11
C GLY A 57 1.51 -9.10 16.97
N VAL A 58 0.42 -8.78 16.29
CA VAL A 58 -0.13 -9.59 15.17
C VAL A 58 0.35 -9.03 13.83
N PRO A 59 1.14 -9.80 13.06
CA PRO A 59 1.55 -9.39 11.73
C PRO A 59 0.37 -9.39 10.77
N LEU A 60 0.13 -8.27 10.10
CA LEU A 60 -0.92 -8.16 9.08
C LEU A 60 -0.50 -8.90 7.81
N SER A 61 -1.43 -9.62 7.21
CA SER A 61 -1.16 -10.46 6.03
C SER A 61 -1.37 -9.75 4.70
N ALA A 62 -2.18 -8.69 4.67
CA ALA A 62 -2.51 -7.96 3.43
C ALA A 62 -2.96 -6.54 3.77
N GLY A 63 -2.10 -5.55 3.64
CA GLY A 63 -2.43 -4.14 3.85
C GLY A 63 -3.21 -3.87 5.14
N GLY A 64 -4.05 -2.87 5.14
CA GLY A 64 -5.10 -2.71 6.14
C GLY A 64 -4.79 -1.79 7.29
N ILE A 65 -3.69 -1.07 7.24
CA ILE A 65 -3.41 -0.01 8.21
C ILE A 65 -4.39 1.17 8.05
N GLU A 66 -4.93 1.36 6.86
CA GLU A 66 -6.00 2.32 6.57
C GLU A 66 -7.27 2.05 7.37
N THR A 67 -7.43 0.82 7.85
CA THR A 67 -8.59 0.41 8.65
C THR A 67 -8.45 0.72 10.13
N ILE A 68 -7.26 1.11 10.60
CA ILE A 68 -7.00 1.44 12.01
C ILE A 68 -7.22 2.93 12.23
N ASN A 69 -7.99 3.27 13.26
CA ASN A 69 -8.17 4.66 13.65
C ASN A 69 -6.85 5.21 14.26
N PRO A 70 -6.25 6.27 13.68
CA PRO A 70 -5.03 6.88 14.25
C PRO A 70 -5.17 7.31 15.70
N ARG A 71 -6.38 7.68 16.12
CA ARG A 71 -6.67 8.11 17.51
C ARG A 71 -6.62 6.96 18.52
N ASP A 72 -6.71 5.71 18.07
CA ASP A 72 -6.58 4.52 18.90
C ASP A 72 -5.13 4.04 19.06
N ILE A 73 -4.19 4.69 18.37
CA ILE A 73 -2.77 4.34 18.41
C ILE A 73 -2.10 4.99 19.63
N GLU A 74 -1.41 4.18 20.44
CA GLU A 74 -0.57 4.63 21.55
C GLU A 74 0.85 4.97 21.06
N SER A 75 1.48 4.05 20.27
CA SER A 75 2.81 4.26 19.69
C SER A 75 2.96 3.60 18.32
N ILE A 76 3.90 4.14 17.53
CA ILE A 76 4.38 3.53 16.30
C ILE A 76 5.91 3.47 16.40
N ASP A 77 6.46 2.27 16.29
CA ASP A 77 7.89 2.01 16.31
C ASP A 77 8.34 1.42 14.98
N ILE A 78 9.46 1.93 14.43
CA ILE A 78 9.95 1.51 13.12
C ILE A 78 11.27 0.77 13.28
N LEU A 79 11.26 -0.54 13.00
CA LEU A 79 12.44 -1.39 13.04
C LEU A 79 13.10 -1.41 11.64
N LYS A 80 14.31 -0.87 11.54
CA LYS A 80 14.99 -0.63 10.27
C LYS A 80 16.16 -1.59 10.01
N ASP A 81 16.73 -2.15 11.07
CA ASP A 81 17.91 -3.02 10.98
C ASP A 81 17.58 -4.50 11.20
N ALA A 82 18.43 -5.39 10.66
CA ALA A 82 18.20 -6.83 10.68
C ALA A 82 18.21 -7.43 12.09
N SER A 83 18.89 -6.82 13.07
CA SER A 83 18.92 -7.28 14.46
C SER A 83 17.58 -7.00 15.15
N SER A 84 17.01 -5.82 14.96
CA SER A 84 15.71 -5.46 15.52
C SER A 84 14.55 -6.21 14.86
N THR A 85 14.61 -6.44 13.54
CA THR A 85 13.58 -7.16 12.79
C THR A 85 13.66 -8.69 12.91
N ALA A 86 14.73 -9.23 13.50
CA ALA A 86 14.96 -10.68 13.59
C ALA A 86 13.81 -11.45 14.27
N ILE A 87 13.07 -10.82 15.20
CA ILE A 87 11.91 -11.43 15.86
C ILE A 87 10.76 -11.72 14.87
N TYR A 88 10.65 -10.94 13.79
CA TYR A 88 9.65 -11.10 12.73
C TYR A 88 10.16 -11.93 11.55
N GLY A 89 11.45 -12.29 11.57
CA GLY A 89 12.11 -13.18 10.62
C GLY A 89 12.01 -12.72 9.18
N SER A 90 11.69 -13.66 8.31
CA SER A 90 11.60 -13.44 6.87
C SER A 90 10.57 -12.38 6.46
N ARG A 91 9.51 -12.19 7.22
CA ARG A 91 8.53 -11.14 6.97
C ARG A 91 9.05 -9.73 7.26
N GLY A 92 10.09 -9.61 8.11
CA GLY A 92 10.71 -8.33 8.48
C GLY A 92 11.83 -7.86 7.54
N ALA A 93 12.06 -8.52 6.41
CA ALA A 93 13.16 -8.20 5.49
C ALA A 93 13.13 -6.74 5.00
N ASN A 94 11.97 -6.18 4.74
CA ASN A 94 11.79 -4.79 4.27
C ASN A 94 11.61 -3.76 5.40
N GLY A 95 11.92 -4.15 6.65
CA GLY A 95 11.62 -3.40 7.86
C GLY A 95 10.26 -3.75 8.44
N VAL A 96 10.03 -3.31 9.67
CA VAL A 96 8.79 -3.59 10.41
C VAL A 96 8.26 -2.30 11.04
N ILE A 97 6.97 -2.07 10.90
CA ILE A 97 6.25 -0.98 11.56
C ILE A 97 5.37 -1.61 12.64
N LEU A 98 5.75 -1.37 13.89
CA LEU A 98 5.02 -1.84 15.06
C LEU A 98 4.01 -0.79 15.47
N ILE A 99 2.76 -1.18 15.56
CA ILE A 99 1.66 -0.33 16.01
C ILE A 99 1.11 -0.92 17.29
N THR A 100 1.17 -0.15 18.34
CA THR A 100 0.57 -0.49 19.63
C THR A 100 -0.70 0.32 19.80
N THR A 101 -1.83 -0.36 19.99
CA THR A 101 -3.11 0.31 20.26
C THR A 101 -3.25 0.64 21.74
N LYS A 102 -4.10 1.62 22.05
CA LYS A 102 -4.38 2.06 23.42
C LYS A 102 -4.96 0.91 24.24
N ARG A 103 -4.50 0.82 25.48
CA ARG A 103 -4.93 -0.17 26.47
C ARG A 103 -5.63 0.50 27.64
N GLY A 104 -6.39 -0.29 28.40
CA GLY A 104 -6.93 0.15 29.68
C GLY A 104 -5.84 0.61 30.63
N LYS A 105 -6.13 1.63 31.44
CA LYS A 105 -5.24 2.13 32.50
C LYS A 105 -5.97 2.01 33.82
N ALA A 106 -5.20 1.68 34.91
CA ALA A 106 -5.76 1.67 36.25
C ALA A 106 -6.22 3.09 36.63
N GLY A 107 -7.43 3.19 37.17
CA GLY A 107 -8.04 4.45 37.57
C GLY A 107 -9.55 4.46 37.31
N ARG A 108 -10.18 5.59 37.60
CA ARG A 108 -11.60 5.81 37.29
C ARG A 108 -11.82 5.82 35.80
N LEU A 109 -13.00 5.41 35.37
CA LEU A 109 -13.41 5.49 33.95
C LEU A 109 -13.30 6.95 33.48
N ALA A 110 -12.41 7.16 32.48
CA ALA A 110 -12.24 8.42 31.78
C ALA A 110 -12.86 8.27 30.39
N LEU A 111 -13.81 9.14 30.07
CA LEU A 111 -14.43 9.24 28.74
C LEU A 111 -13.83 10.42 28.00
N ASN A 112 -13.43 10.20 26.76
CA ASN A 112 -12.92 11.24 25.88
C ASN A 112 -13.75 11.28 24.59
N TYR A 113 -14.09 12.49 24.17
CA TYR A 113 -14.57 12.76 22.82
C TYR A 113 -13.54 13.60 22.07
N SER A 114 -13.29 13.23 20.83
CA SER A 114 -12.42 13.97 19.92
C SER A 114 -13.14 14.12 18.59
N GLY A 115 -13.25 15.35 18.10
CA GLY A 115 -13.83 15.68 16.81
C GLY A 115 -12.96 16.66 16.04
N SER A 116 -12.94 16.54 14.72
CA SER A 116 -12.26 17.49 13.83
C SER A 116 -13.02 17.65 12.52
N VAL A 117 -12.92 18.85 11.94
CA VAL A 117 -13.38 19.15 10.59
C VAL A 117 -12.22 19.80 9.84
N THR A 118 -11.92 19.28 8.65
CA THR A 118 -10.83 19.75 7.80
C THR A 118 -11.36 20.10 6.42
N LEU A 119 -10.94 21.25 5.89
CA LEU A 119 -11.20 21.68 4.52
C LEU A 119 -9.93 21.51 3.71
N GLU A 120 -10.01 20.83 2.58
CA GLU A 120 -8.88 20.47 1.73
C GLU A 120 -9.09 21.03 0.32
N ASN A 121 -8.07 21.71 -0.22
CA ASN A 121 -8.07 22.19 -1.59
C ASN A 121 -6.84 21.66 -2.33
N LEU A 122 -7.05 21.19 -3.54
CA LEU A 122 -5.95 20.76 -4.39
C LEU A 122 -5.17 21.99 -4.86
N LYS A 123 -3.85 21.98 -4.63
CA LYS A 123 -2.95 22.99 -5.18
C LYS A 123 -2.26 22.44 -6.42
N ASP A 124 -2.62 22.94 -7.59
CA ASP A 124 -1.92 22.59 -8.83
C ASP A 124 -0.51 23.20 -8.83
N LYS A 125 0.51 22.34 -8.82
CA LYS A 125 1.92 22.73 -8.88
C LYS A 125 2.49 22.69 -10.31
N SER A 126 1.72 22.20 -11.27
CA SER A 126 2.12 22.04 -12.66
C SER A 126 0.92 22.34 -13.58
N PRO A 127 0.49 23.59 -13.68
CA PRO A 127 -0.67 23.96 -14.48
C PRO A 127 -0.45 23.57 -15.96
N ALA A 128 -1.55 23.21 -16.62
CA ALA A 128 -1.52 22.96 -18.07
C ALA A 128 -1.26 24.29 -18.81
N MET A 129 -0.71 24.21 -20.01
CA MET A 129 -0.55 25.38 -20.88
C MET A 129 -1.90 26.05 -21.11
N SER A 130 -1.91 27.39 -21.14
CA SER A 130 -3.10 28.15 -21.56
C SER A 130 -3.48 27.80 -23.01
N ALA A 131 -4.70 28.12 -23.40
CA ALA A 131 -5.15 27.91 -24.79
C ALA A 131 -4.23 28.63 -25.79
N SER A 132 -3.85 29.87 -25.52
CA SER A 132 -2.99 30.68 -26.39
C SER A 132 -1.56 30.10 -26.48
N ASP A 133 -0.98 29.70 -25.34
CA ASP A 133 0.35 29.08 -25.31
C ASP A 133 0.36 27.76 -26.09
N TYR A 134 -0.68 26.91 -25.91
CA TYR A 134 -0.80 25.65 -26.62
C TYR A 134 -0.95 25.85 -28.14
N ILE A 135 -1.76 26.84 -28.56
CA ILE A 135 -1.94 27.20 -29.98
C ILE A 135 -0.59 27.63 -30.57
N THR A 136 0.12 28.51 -29.89
CA THR A 136 1.44 28.98 -30.30
C THR A 136 2.46 27.85 -30.33
N TRP A 137 2.48 26.99 -29.29
CA TRP A 137 3.33 25.80 -29.27
C TRP A 137 3.05 24.87 -30.45
N ARG A 138 1.79 24.64 -30.81
CA ARG A 138 1.41 23.79 -31.96
C ARG A 138 1.86 24.39 -33.27
N ARG A 139 1.76 25.71 -33.45
CA ARG A 139 2.33 26.40 -34.64
C ARG A 139 3.85 26.19 -34.74
N TRP A 140 4.57 26.30 -33.59
CA TRP A 140 5.99 26.03 -33.54
C TRP A 140 6.32 24.57 -33.86
N ALA A 141 5.50 23.62 -33.44
CA ALA A 141 5.69 22.20 -33.74
C ALA A 141 5.61 21.95 -35.27
N TYR A 142 4.65 22.55 -35.93
CA TYR A 142 4.56 22.47 -37.39
C TYR A 142 5.72 23.15 -38.08
N TYR A 143 6.12 24.35 -37.67
CA TYR A 143 7.31 25.01 -38.17
C TYR A 143 8.57 24.14 -38.04
N ASN A 144 8.80 23.60 -36.89
CA ASN A 144 9.98 22.75 -36.63
C ASN A 144 9.97 21.45 -37.44
N SER A 145 8.79 20.94 -37.78
CA SER A 145 8.67 19.75 -38.66
C SER A 145 8.94 20.07 -40.12
N ASP A 146 8.57 21.25 -40.59
CA ASP A 146 8.77 21.70 -41.97
C ASP A 146 8.84 23.24 -42.04
N PRO A 147 10.03 23.82 -41.81
CA PRO A 147 10.23 25.27 -41.82
C PRO A 147 10.04 25.94 -43.22
N VAL A 148 10.04 25.18 -44.28
CA VAL A 148 9.87 25.71 -45.65
C VAL A 148 8.40 26.00 -45.93
N ASN A 149 7.51 25.12 -45.51
CA ASN A 149 6.10 25.20 -45.83
C ASN A 149 5.24 25.80 -44.68
N ASN A 150 5.77 25.96 -43.49
CA ASN A 150 5.05 26.51 -42.35
C ASN A 150 5.68 27.80 -41.85
N PRO A 151 4.88 28.83 -41.48
CA PRO A 151 5.39 30.05 -40.85
C PRO A 151 5.89 29.78 -39.44
N ARG A 152 6.75 30.64 -38.92
CA ARG A 152 7.20 30.58 -37.51
C ARG A 152 6.00 30.63 -36.56
N GLY A 153 6.10 29.95 -35.41
CA GLY A 153 5.00 29.85 -34.47
C GLY A 153 4.50 31.18 -33.90
N ASP A 154 5.40 32.20 -33.89
CA ASP A 154 5.10 33.58 -33.48
C ASP A 154 4.52 34.43 -34.63
N GLN A 155 4.29 33.86 -35.78
CA GLN A 155 3.71 34.48 -36.97
C GLN A 155 2.39 33.80 -37.36
N PRO A 156 1.26 34.15 -36.69
CA PRO A 156 -0.03 33.54 -36.94
C PRO A 156 -0.43 33.62 -38.41
N ASN A 157 -1.00 32.54 -38.95
CA ASN A 157 -1.50 32.47 -40.29
C ASN A 157 -2.83 31.73 -40.31
N TYR A 158 -3.89 32.39 -40.78
CA TYR A 158 -5.26 31.85 -40.76
C TYR A 158 -5.37 30.52 -41.54
N ASP A 159 -4.87 30.48 -42.76
CA ASP A 159 -4.98 29.29 -43.60
C ASP A 159 -4.24 28.09 -43.03
N LYS A 160 -3.12 28.34 -42.35
CA LYS A 160 -2.37 27.31 -41.68
C LYS A 160 -3.06 26.83 -40.42
N ASP A 161 -3.66 27.70 -39.62
CA ASP A 161 -4.45 27.32 -38.45
C ASP A 161 -5.65 26.46 -38.85
N GLN A 162 -6.30 26.71 -40.00
CA GLN A 162 -7.34 25.84 -40.50
C GLN A 162 -6.82 24.42 -40.73
N ILE A 163 -5.55 24.26 -41.16
CA ILE A 163 -4.92 22.94 -41.36
C ILE A 163 -4.48 22.33 -40.01
N TYR A 164 -3.82 23.13 -39.14
CA TYR A 164 -3.23 22.64 -37.89
C TYR A 164 -4.30 22.16 -36.89
N PHE A 165 -5.46 22.82 -36.85
CA PHE A 165 -6.52 22.53 -35.91
C PHE A 165 -7.69 21.75 -36.50
N ALA A 166 -7.90 21.77 -37.84
CA ALA A 166 -8.84 20.87 -38.51
C ALA A 166 -8.43 19.39 -38.41
N ALA A 167 -7.13 19.12 -38.40
CA ALA A 167 -6.60 17.75 -38.19
C ALA A 167 -6.95 17.18 -36.82
N SER A 168 -7.43 17.99 -35.88
CA SER A 168 -7.93 17.53 -34.57
C SER A 168 -9.29 16.80 -34.67
N GLY A 169 -9.99 16.92 -35.79
CA GLY A 169 -11.24 16.20 -36.06
C GLY A 169 -12.47 16.71 -35.33
N ASP A 170 -12.36 17.79 -34.55
CA ASP A 170 -13.47 18.37 -33.82
C ASP A 170 -13.74 19.82 -34.30
N PRO A 171 -14.93 20.08 -34.92
CA PRO A 171 -15.27 21.40 -35.42
C PRO A 171 -15.33 22.46 -34.31
N ALA A 172 -15.70 22.10 -33.08
CA ALA A 172 -15.80 23.05 -31.96
C ALA A 172 -14.43 23.56 -31.51
N ALA A 173 -13.40 22.70 -31.52
CA ALA A 173 -12.03 23.11 -31.22
C ALA A 173 -11.49 24.11 -32.25
N LEU A 174 -11.71 23.85 -33.56
CA LEU A 174 -11.34 24.77 -34.61
C LEU A 174 -12.15 26.06 -34.55
N ALA A 175 -13.45 25.98 -34.25
CA ALA A 175 -14.32 27.15 -34.06
C ALA A 175 -13.82 28.06 -32.94
N ASN A 176 -13.35 27.47 -31.84
CA ASN A 176 -12.75 28.23 -30.75
C ASN A 176 -11.44 28.94 -31.15
N VAL A 177 -10.56 28.25 -31.88
CA VAL A 177 -9.35 28.88 -32.45
C VAL A 177 -9.73 30.01 -33.39
N ASN A 178 -10.76 29.84 -34.20
CA ASN A 178 -11.24 30.86 -35.14
C ASN A 178 -11.80 32.10 -34.47
N LYS A 179 -12.25 32.03 -33.20
CA LYS A 179 -12.63 33.25 -32.41
C LYS A 179 -11.46 34.22 -32.27
N GLY A 180 -10.23 33.76 -32.24
CA GLY A 180 -9.03 34.58 -32.22
C GLY A 180 -8.75 35.35 -33.51
N TRP A 181 -9.42 34.99 -34.64
CA TRP A 181 -9.22 35.65 -35.90
C TRP A 181 -10.30 36.70 -36.17
N SER A 182 -9.88 37.92 -36.44
CA SER A 182 -10.77 39.03 -36.82
C SER A 182 -10.10 39.87 -37.92
N ASN A 183 -10.74 40.00 -39.10
CA ASN A 183 -10.22 40.78 -40.22
C ASN A 183 -8.75 40.45 -40.59
N GLY A 184 -8.37 39.19 -40.53
CA GLY A 184 -7.00 38.71 -40.84
C GLY A 184 -5.97 38.97 -39.70
N THR A 185 -6.39 39.49 -38.55
CA THR A 185 -5.55 39.74 -37.41
C THR A 185 -5.84 38.73 -36.30
N TRP A 186 -4.80 38.20 -35.68
CA TRP A 186 -4.89 37.28 -34.55
C TRP A 186 -4.96 38.03 -33.23
N ASP A 187 -5.95 37.69 -32.39
CA ASP A 187 -6.12 38.17 -31.03
C ASP A 187 -6.39 37.00 -30.11
N GLU A 188 -5.35 36.57 -29.41
CA GLU A 188 -5.39 35.38 -28.52
C GLU A 188 -6.38 35.52 -27.37
N SER A 189 -6.69 36.76 -26.93
CA SER A 189 -7.60 37.02 -25.81
C SER A 189 -9.05 36.60 -26.09
N LYS A 190 -9.40 36.40 -27.35
CA LYS A 190 -10.75 35.97 -27.79
C LYS A 190 -10.93 34.47 -27.82
N VAL A 191 -9.84 33.71 -27.72
CA VAL A 191 -9.91 32.24 -27.62
C VAL A 191 -10.37 31.84 -26.22
N THR A 192 -11.38 31.00 -26.15
CA THR A 192 -11.85 30.47 -24.87
C THR A 192 -10.76 29.56 -24.27
N ASP A 193 -10.36 29.86 -23.05
CA ASP A 193 -9.38 29.10 -22.29
C ASP A 193 -10.08 28.32 -21.18
N THR A 194 -10.18 26.99 -21.36
CA THR A 194 -10.91 26.11 -20.44
C THR A 194 -9.97 25.50 -19.42
N ASP A 195 -10.16 25.80 -18.14
CA ASP A 195 -9.45 25.08 -17.06
C ASP A 195 -10.17 23.77 -16.74
N TRP A 196 -9.78 22.70 -17.43
CA TRP A 196 -10.37 21.38 -17.26
C TRP A 196 -10.15 20.82 -15.86
N ALA A 197 -9.05 21.20 -15.20
CA ALA A 197 -8.74 20.74 -13.86
C ALA A 197 -9.71 21.33 -12.81
N ASP A 198 -10.08 22.60 -12.97
CA ASP A 198 -11.04 23.26 -12.08
C ASP A 198 -12.44 22.63 -12.16
N ILE A 199 -12.82 22.16 -13.36
CA ILE A 199 -14.12 21.51 -13.58
C ILE A 199 -14.30 20.24 -12.74
N VAL A 200 -13.22 19.47 -12.54
CA VAL A 200 -13.25 18.16 -11.88
C VAL A 200 -12.83 18.21 -10.41
N THR A 201 -12.38 19.37 -9.93
CA THR A 201 -11.98 19.55 -8.54
C THR A 201 -13.07 20.24 -7.71
N GLN A 202 -12.96 20.10 -6.41
CA GLN A 202 -13.82 20.72 -5.41
C GLN A 202 -13.05 20.92 -4.10
N THR A 203 -13.61 21.72 -3.18
CA THR A 203 -13.12 21.72 -1.80
C THR A 203 -13.55 20.41 -1.13
N GLY A 204 -12.58 19.60 -0.73
CA GLY A 204 -12.81 18.40 0.05
C GLY A 204 -13.15 18.74 1.50
N ILE A 205 -14.05 17.98 2.10
CA ILE A 205 -14.46 18.14 3.49
C ILE A 205 -14.24 16.81 4.22
N THR A 206 -13.38 16.84 5.24
CA THR A 206 -13.17 15.70 6.11
C THR A 206 -13.72 16.01 7.49
N HIS A 207 -14.56 15.14 8.03
CA HIS A 207 -14.92 15.21 9.45
C HIS A 207 -14.74 13.85 10.13
N GLU A 208 -14.24 13.92 11.36
CA GLU A 208 -13.94 12.73 12.17
C GLU A 208 -14.45 12.92 13.59
N HIS A 209 -15.06 11.86 14.14
CA HIS A 209 -15.58 11.83 15.49
C HIS A 209 -15.17 10.52 16.17
N THR A 210 -14.57 10.61 17.36
CA THR A 210 -14.16 9.43 18.15
C THR A 210 -14.57 9.60 19.59
N ILE A 211 -15.25 8.59 20.13
CA ILE A 211 -15.56 8.47 21.55
C ILE A 211 -14.75 7.29 22.10
N SER A 212 -13.99 7.51 23.17
CA SER A 212 -13.21 6.46 23.79
C SER A 212 -13.33 6.48 25.30
N GLY A 213 -13.18 5.32 25.93
CA GLY A 213 -13.18 5.19 27.37
C GLY A 213 -12.08 4.26 27.85
N SER A 214 -11.43 4.62 28.98
CA SER A 214 -10.39 3.83 29.61
C SER A 214 -10.60 3.84 31.11
N GLY A 215 -10.46 2.67 31.76
CA GLY A 215 -10.59 2.56 33.20
C GLY A 215 -10.24 1.17 33.70
N GLY A 216 -10.22 1.01 35.02
CA GLY A 216 -9.95 -0.28 35.65
C GLY A 216 -9.23 -0.15 36.98
N ASN A 217 -8.74 -1.27 37.45
CA ASN A 217 -7.94 -1.38 38.68
C ASN A 217 -6.68 -2.24 38.41
N GLU A 218 -5.95 -2.62 39.44
CA GLU A 218 -4.75 -3.45 39.33
C GLU A 218 -5.02 -4.86 38.77
N THR A 219 -6.26 -5.36 38.91
CA THR A 219 -6.63 -6.71 38.48
C THR A 219 -7.35 -6.76 37.11
N ALA A 220 -8.03 -5.67 36.73
CA ALA A 220 -8.77 -5.61 35.48
C ALA A 220 -8.69 -4.20 34.89
N GLN A 221 -8.28 -4.11 33.65
CA GLN A 221 -8.20 -2.85 32.90
C GLN A 221 -8.88 -3.02 31.57
N ALA A 222 -9.64 -2.02 31.15
CA ALA A 222 -10.36 -2.05 29.88
C ALA A 222 -10.25 -0.70 29.16
N PHE A 223 -10.21 -0.77 27.83
CA PHE A 223 -10.32 0.35 26.91
C PHE A 223 -11.37 0.02 25.86
N PHE A 224 -12.11 1.01 25.42
CA PHE A 224 -12.97 0.93 24.25
C PHE A 224 -12.93 2.24 23.46
N SER A 225 -13.18 2.14 22.18
CA SER A 225 -13.30 3.29 21.28
C SER A 225 -14.29 2.99 20.16
N VAL A 226 -15.03 4.01 19.76
CA VAL A 226 -15.88 4.00 18.56
C VAL A 226 -15.56 5.26 17.77
N GLY A 227 -15.27 5.11 16.50
CA GLY A 227 -14.88 6.21 15.60
C GLY A 227 -15.69 6.20 14.31
N TYR A 228 -15.95 7.38 13.81
CA TYR A 228 -16.53 7.65 12.49
C TYR A 228 -15.67 8.68 11.76
N LEU A 229 -15.38 8.40 10.50
CA LEU A 229 -14.69 9.29 9.56
C LEU A 229 -15.49 9.36 8.28
N ASN A 230 -15.75 10.57 7.78
CA ASN A 230 -16.14 10.82 6.39
C ASN A 230 -15.14 11.78 5.77
N ASN A 231 -14.60 11.42 4.62
CA ASN A 231 -13.65 12.21 3.84
C ASN A 231 -14.17 12.34 2.41
N GLN A 232 -14.71 13.51 2.08
CA GLN A 232 -15.03 13.90 0.73
C GLN A 232 -13.74 14.40 0.05
N GLY A 233 -13.37 13.78 -1.07
CA GLY A 233 -12.15 14.09 -1.80
C GLY A 233 -12.16 15.44 -2.50
N THR A 234 -10.97 15.92 -2.85
CA THR A 234 -10.77 17.13 -3.65
C THR A 234 -11.10 16.94 -5.13
N GLN A 235 -11.27 15.71 -5.59
CA GLN A 235 -11.76 15.37 -6.92
C GLN A 235 -13.20 14.90 -6.83
N LYS A 236 -14.05 15.35 -7.76
CA LYS A 236 -15.47 14.95 -7.78
C LYS A 236 -15.65 13.45 -7.94
N GLY A 237 -16.62 12.88 -7.22
CA GLY A 237 -16.92 11.45 -7.22
C GLY A 237 -16.01 10.60 -6.34
N GLN A 238 -15.16 11.22 -5.51
CA GLN A 238 -14.32 10.51 -4.55
C GLN A 238 -14.79 10.77 -3.13
N GLU A 239 -15.07 9.68 -2.40
CA GLU A 239 -15.48 9.75 -1.00
C GLU A 239 -14.98 8.51 -0.24
N TYR A 240 -14.75 8.66 1.06
CA TYR A 240 -14.37 7.56 1.94
C TYR A 240 -15.05 7.70 3.28
N GLU A 241 -15.78 6.67 3.66
CA GLU A 241 -16.44 6.53 4.95
C GLU A 241 -15.82 5.39 5.74
N ARG A 242 -15.59 5.59 7.04
CA ARG A 242 -15.04 4.54 7.90
C ARG A 242 -15.67 4.56 9.30
N TYR A 243 -16.13 3.41 9.72
CA TYR A 243 -16.59 3.12 11.07
C TYR A 243 -15.57 2.22 11.75
N ASN A 244 -15.11 2.59 12.94
CA ASN A 244 -14.14 1.83 13.72
C ASN A 244 -14.72 1.46 15.07
N PHE A 245 -14.33 0.28 15.52
CA PHE A 245 -14.52 -0.19 16.89
C PHE A 245 -13.22 -0.78 17.40
N SER A 246 -12.81 -0.39 18.60
CA SER A 246 -11.64 -0.96 19.28
C SER A 246 -12.00 -1.27 20.72
N MET A 247 -11.58 -2.44 21.19
CA MET A 247 -11.75 -2.86 22.58
C MET A 247 -10.52 -3.63 23.04
N SER A 248 -10.04 -3.36 24.24
CA SER A 248 -9.02 -4.17 24.88
C SER A 248 -9.33 -4.41 26.36
N VAL A 249 -8.97 -5.60 26.83
CA VAL A 249 -9.13 -6.01 28.23
C VAL A 249 -7.86 -6.74 28.65
N ASP A 250 -7.32 -6.37 29.81
CA ASP A 250 -6.20 -7.03 30.47
C ASP A 250 -6.63 -7.44 31.91
N LEU A 251 -6.40 -8.72 32.26
CA LEU A 251 -6.82 -9.33 33.50
C LEU A 251 -5.63 -9.97 34.21
N GLN A 252 -5.36 -9.58 35.45
CA GLN A 252 -4.45 -10.26 36.36
C GLN A 252 -5.26 -11.30 37.15
N VAL A 253 -5.45 -12.50 36.60
CA VAL A 253 -6.31 -13.55 37.17
C VAL A 253 -5.74 -14.13 38.45
N LYS A 254 -4.42 -14.32 38.50
CA LYS A 254 -3.62 -14.74 39.63
C LYS A 254 -2.31 -13.98 39.63
N PRO A 255 -1.58 -13.86 40.73
CA PRO A 255 -0.27 -13.21 40.73
C PRO A 255 0.70 -13.77 39.67
N TRP A 256 0.55 -15.04 39.32
CA TRP A 256 1.36 -15.78 38.35
C TRP A 256 0.71 -15.94 36.99
N PHE A 257 -0.56 -15.50 36.79
CA PHE A 257 -1.27 -15.65 35.51
C PHE A 257 -1.97 -14.37 35.09
N LYS A 258 -1.53 -13.83 33.97
CA LYS A 258 -2.14 -12.70 33.29
C LYS A 258 -2.72 -13.16 31.95
N MET A 259 -3.89 -12.67 31.58
CA MET A 259 -4.48 -12.86 30.28
C MET A 259 -5.08 -11.55 29.77
N GLY A 260 -5.20 -11.44 28.46
CA GLY A 260 -5.84 -10.27 27.88
C GLY A 260 -5.99 -10.40 26.38
N GLY A 261 -6.57 -9.39 25.80
CA GLY A 261 -6.73 -9.32 24.37
C GLY A 261 -7.25 -7.98 23.89
N SER A 262 -7.12 -7.77 22.59
CA SER A 262 -7.74 -6.65 21.89
C SER A 262 -8.48 -7.14 20.65
N ILE A 263 -9.52 -6.42 20.27
CA ILE A 263 -10.25 -6.59 19.03
C ILE A 263 -10.36 -5.21 18.38
N ASN A 264 -9.94 -5.10 17.13
CA ASN A 264 -10.06 -3.91 16.30
C ASN A 264 -10.93 -4.29 15.10
N GLY A 265 -12.10 -3.65 15.00
CA GLY A 265 -13.03 -3.83 13.89
C GLY A 265 -13.14 -2.55 13.06
N SER A 266 -13.28 -2.70 11.76
CA SER A 266 -13.58 -1.58 10.88
C SER A 266 -14.48 -1.99 9.73
N TRP A 267 -15.36 -1.08 9.35
CA TRP A 267 -16.11 -1.14 8.11
C TRP A 267 -15.90 0.16 7.35
N ALA A 268 -15.42 0.04 6.12
CA ALA A 268 -15.12 1.18 5.28
C ALA A 268 -15.83 1.05 3.94
N VAL A 269 -16.34 2.17 3.44
CA VAL A 269 -16.92 2.33 2.11
C VAL A 269 -16.11 3.41 1.39
N GLN A 270 -15.66 3.13 0.18
CA GLN A 270 -14.90 4.05 -0.64
C GLN A 270 -15.55 4.17 -2.01
N ASP A 271 -16.00 5.35 -2.36
CA ASP A 271 -16.23 5.73 -3.75
C ASP A 271 -14.90 6.17 -4.35
N TYR A 272 -14.33 5.25 -5.13
CA TYR A 272 -12.96 5.39 -5.64
C TYR A 272 -12.87 6.48 -6.72
N GLY A 273 -14.03 6.86 -7.27
CA GLY A 273 -14.14 7.81 -8.35
C GLY A 273 -13.78 7.20 -9.71
N TYR A 274 -13.69 8.07 -10.71
CA TYR A 274 -13.35 7.71 -12.08
C TYR A 274 -12.08 6.86 -12.13
N SER A 275 -12.18 5.70 -12.73
CA SER A 275 -11.08 4.78 -12.92
C SER A 275 -11.26 4.07 -14.27
N ARG A 276 -10.23 4.07 -15.10
CA ARG A 276 -10.25 3.35 -16.40
C ARG A 276 -10.14 1.84 -16.27
N THR A 277 -10.52 1.26 -15.16
CA THR A 277 -10.53 -0.19 -14.97
C THR A 277 -11.58 -0.83 -15.87
N GLY A 278 -11.16 -1.54 -16.90
CA GLY A 278 -12.02 -2.29 -17.80
C GLY A 278 -11.82 -2.01 -19.28
N GLN A 279 -10.98 -1.07 -19.67
CA GLN A 279 -10.57 -0.93 -21.08
C GLN A 279 -9.28 -1.71 -21.36
N SER A 280 -9.32 -2.49 -22.44
CA SER A 280 -8.21 -3.33 -22.91
C SER A 280 -7.01 -2.58 -23.48
N SER A 281 -7.07 -1.26 -23.63
CA SER A 281 -5.96 -0.42 -24.09
C SER A 281 -5.44 0.46 -22.97
N GLY A 282 -4.47 -0.03 -22.24
CA GLY A 282 -3.89 0.57 -21.03
C GLY A 282 -3.13 1.89 -21.17
N SER A 283 -3.50 2.78 -22.08
CA SER A 283 -2.77 4.03 -22.32
C SER A 283 -3.61 5.29 -22.06
N GLY A 284 -4.18 5.42 -20.87
CA GLY A 284 -4.88 6.65 -20.50
C GLY A 284 -4.75 6.99 -19.04
N PRO A 285 -5.05 8.24 -18.64
CA PRO A 285 -4.99 8.68 -17.27
C PRO A 285 -5.84 7.78 -16.34
N VAL A 286 -5.33 7.51 -15.15
CA VAL A 286 -5.95 6.59 -14.18
C VAL A 286 -6.94 7.26 -13.25
N ASP A 287 -7.01 8.58 -13.25
CA ASP A 287 -7.92 9.40 -12.45
C ASP A 287 -8.44 10.59 -13.25
N ILE A 288 -9.54 11.18 -12.76
CA ILE A 288 -10.24 12.26 -13.48
C ILE A 288 -9.41 13.54 -13.58
N TYR A 289 -8.57 13.85 -12.58
CA TYR A 289 -7.72 15.03 -12.60
C TYR A 289 -6.61 14.91 -13.64
N SER A 290 -5.94 13.76 -13.70
CA SER A 290 -4.95 13.48 -14.74
C SER A 290 -5.58 13.47 -16.13
N ALA A 291 -6.82 12.98 -16.27
CA ALA A 291 -7.58 13.04 -17.51
C ALA A 291 -7.86 14.48 -17.93
N ALA A 292 -8.34 15.31 -17.01
CA ALA A 292 -8.61 16.72 -17.25
C ALA A 292 -7.35 17.47 -17.72
N LYS A 293 -6.21 17.25 -17.07
CA LYS A 293 -4.93 17.89 -17.42
C LYS A 293 -4.36 17.43 -18.77
N ALA A 294 -4.79 16.28 -19.27
CA ALA A 294 -4.39 15.80 -20.59
C ALA A 294 -5.22 16.40 -21.73
N ILE A 295 -6.30 17.12 -21.44
CA ILE A 295 -7.10 17.83 -22.42
C ILE A 295 -6.52 19.23 -22.64
N PRO A 296 -6.09 19.59 -23.86
CA PRO A 296 -5.63 20.95 -24.15
C PRO A 296 -6.71 22.01 -23.86
N ARG A 297 -6.32 23.12 -23.26
CA ARG A 297 -7.24 24.15 -22.76
C ARG A 297 -7.99 24.92 -23.85
N PHE A 298 -7.58 24.82 -25.13
CA PHE A 298 -8.33 25.39 -26.25
C PHE A 298 -9.58 24.58 -26.62
N GLY A 299 -9.71 23.34 -26.13
CA GLY A 299 -10.94 22.56 -26.25
C GLY A 299 -12.07 23.20 -25.45
N VAL A 300 -13.31 23.10 -25.93
CA VAL A 300 -14.49 23.64 -25.27
C VAL A 300 -15.38 22.52 -24.76
N PRO A 301 -16.00 22.67 -23.57
CA PRO A 301 -16.76 21.60 -22.93
C PRO A 301 -18.15 21.38 -23.55
N TYR A 302 -18.77 22.43 -24.10
CA TYR A 302 -20.14 22.42 -24.60
C TYR A 302 -20.22 23.05 -26.00
N ASP A 303 -21.15 22.55 -26.80
CA ASP A 303 -21.54 23.17 -28.07
C ASP A 303 -22.45 24.42 -27.85
N GLU A 304 -22.91 25.03 -28.94
CA GLU A 304 -23.78 26.22 -28.88
C GLU A 304 -25.17 25.91 -28.34
N GLU A 305 -25.62 24.66 -28.44
CA GLU A 305 -26.88 24.14 -27.89
C GLU A 305 -26.75 23.72 -26.43
N GLY A 306 -25.54 23.70 -25.85
CA GLY A 306 -25.28 23.33 -24.46
C GLY A 306 -25.08 21.82 -24.25
N ASN A 307 -24.90 21.03 -25.30
CA ASN A 307 -24.59 19.61 -25.19
C ASN A 307 -23.09 19.40 -24.89
N ILE A 308 -22.78 18.35 -24.15
CA ILE A 308 -21.39 18.00 -23.85
C ILE A 308 -20.68 17.55 -25.11
N ILE A 309 -19.54 18.16 -25.41
CA ILE A 309 -18.65 17.72 -26.48
C ILE A 309 -17.82 16.56 -25.97
N THR A 310 -18.07 15.36 -26.50
CA THR A 310 -17.40 14.13 -26.04
C THR A 310 -15.91 14.12 -26.34
N ASN A 311 -15.49 14.74 -27.44
CA ASN A 311 -14.09 14.80 -27.85
C ASN A 311 -13.65 16.23 -28.14
N PRO A 312 -13.41 17.05 -27.12
CA PRO A 312 -13.22 18.50 -27.26
C PRO A 312 -11.97 18.92 -28.04
N CYS A 313 -11.03 18.02 -28.27
CA CYS A 313 -9.78 18.26 -29.02
C CYS A 313 -9.54 17.22 -30.14
N GLY A 314 -10.54 16.42 -30.47
CA GLY A 314 -10.46 15.43 -31.54
C GLY A 314 -9.28 14.46 -31.36
N SER A 315 -8.55 14.18 -32.45
CA SER A 315 -7.40 13.28 -32.43
C SER A 315 -6.13 13.87 -31.76
N THR A 316 -6.20 15.09 -31.24
CA THR A 316 -5.06 15.73 -30.56
C THR A 316 -4.72 15.05 -29.24
N THR A 317 -5.70 14.42 -28.60
CA THR A 317 -5.54 13.68 -27.34
C THR A 317 -6.33 12.38 -27.38
N ASN A 318 -5.84 11.37 -26.67
CA ASN A 318 -6.57 10.12 -26.43
C ASN A 318 -7.55 10.24 -25.26
N VAL A 319 -7.68 11.41 -24.66
CA VAL A 319 -8.59 11.69 -23.55
C VAL A 319 -9.82 12.37 -24.12
N TYR A 320 -10.96 11.79 -23.87
CA TYR A 320 -12.26 12.39 -24.14
C TYR A 320 -12.66 13.36 -23.04
N THR A 321 -13.87 13.90 -23.08
CA THR A 321 -14.37 14.79 -22.05
C THR A 321 -14.28 14.16 -20.65
N VAL A 322 -14.15 15.02 -19.65
CA VAL A 322 -14.25 14.66 -18.24
C VAL A 322 -15.55 15.15 -17.60
N ILE A 323 -16.39 15.83 -18.41
CA ILE A 323 -17.63 16.43 -17.94
C ILE A 323 -18.60 15.32 -17.53
N ASP A 324 -19.06 15.42 -16.28
CA ASP A 324 -20.06 14.52 -15.69
C ASP A 324 -19.64 13.04 -15.62
N GLU A 325 -18.35 12.73 -15.87
CA GLU A 325 -17.87 11.34 -15.79
C GLU A 325 -17.93 10.76 -14.38
N TRP A 326 -17.89 11.59 -13.34
CA TRP A 326 -18.06 11.17 -11.95
C TRP A 326 -19.46 10.62 -11.62
N ASN A 327 -20.50 10.96 -12.43
CA ASN A 327 -21.85 10.42 -12.31
C ASN A 327 -22.10 9.22 -13.24
N LYS A 328 -21.29 9.06 -14.31
CA LYS A 328 -21.44 7.99 -15.31
C LYS A 328 -20.58 6.76 -15.03
N SER A 329 -19.68 6.85 -14.06
CA SER A 329 -18.73 5.80 -13.73
C SER A 329 -18.62 5.66 -12.21
N THR A 330 -18.96 4.49 -11.69
CA THR A 330 -18.91 4.17 -10.26
C THR A 330 -17.88 3.06 -10.03
N ASP A 331 -17.01 3.22 -9.03
CA ASP A 331 -16.13 2.17 -8.48
C ASP A 331 -16.29 2.20 -6.96
N ASN A 332 -17.28 1.47 -6.45
CA ASN A 332 -17.60 1.40 -5.03
C ASN A 332 -16.91 0.20 -4.39
N ARG A 333 -16.14 0.45 -3.36
CA ARG A 333 -15.34 -0.53 -2.63
C ARG A 333 -15.77 -0.58 -1.19
N GLN A 334 -15.94 -1.77 -0.66
CA GLN A 334 -16.24 -1.98 0.75
C GLN A 334 -15.24 -2.92 1.36
N THR A 335 -14.76 -2.55 2.55
CA THR A 335 -13.83 -3.38 3.31
C THR A 335 -14.37 -3.56 4.72
N PHE A 336 -14.59 -4.80 5.13
CA PHE A 336 -14.76 -5.16 6.52
C PHE A 336 -13.49 -5.85 7.02
N ARG A 337 -12.99 -5.45 8.19
CA ARG A 337 -11.87 -6.11 8.85
C ARG A 337 -12.14 -6.32 10.33
N ALA A 338 -11.73 -7.46 10.84
CA ALA A 338 -11.69 -7.77 12.25
C ALA A 338 -10.32 -8.36 12.59
N LEU A 339 -9.54 -7.65 13.41
CA LEU A 339 -8.23 -8.04 13.89
C LEU A 339 -8.31 -8.31 15.38
N GLY A 340 -7.94 -9.52 15.81
CA GLY A 340 -7.85 -9.92 17.20
C GLY A 340 -6.40 -10.12 17.64
N SER A 341 -6.12 -9.84 18.91
CA SER A 341 -4.86 -10.21 19.55
C SER A 341 -5.17 -10.70 20.96
N PHE A 342 -4.94 -11.96 21.24
CA PHE A 342 -5.25 -12.60 22.53
C PHE A 342 -3.98 -13.22 23.10
N TYR A 343 -3.79 -13.13 24.41
CA TYR A 343 -2.64 -13.74 25.05
C TYR A 343 -2.95 -14.29 26.45
N GLY A 344 -2.18 -15.30 26.84
CA GLY A 344 -2.05 -15.79 28.20
C GLY A 344 -0.59 -15.82 28.58
N GLN A 345 -0.25 -15.31 29.77
CA GLN A 345 1.11 -15.25 30.27
C GLN A 345 1.20 -15.85 31.67
N PHE A 346 2.16 -16.74 31.86
CA PHE A 346 2.48 -17.41 33.12
C PHE A 346 3.83 -16.91 33.60
N ASP A 347 3.91 -16.47 34.88
CA ASP A 347 5.14 -16.10 35.56
C ASP A 347 5.47 -17.20 36.59
N PHE A 348 6.39 -18.07 36.22
CA PHE A 348 6.74 -19.25 37.01
C PHE A 348 7.46 -18.89 38.32
N GLY A 349 8.18 -17.75 38.34
CA GLY A 349 8.83 -17.27 39.56
C GLY A 349 7.86 -16.93 40.68
N LYS A 350 6.63 -16.54 40.35
CA LYS A 350 5.56 -16.31 41.32
C LYS A 350 4.84 -17.57 41.77
N ILE A 351 5.09 -18.72 41.09
CA ILE A 351 4.63 -20.05 41.52
C ILE A 351 5.70 -20.72 42.39
N TRP A 352 6.97 -20.62 41.94
CA TRP A 352 8.09 -21.25 42.62
C TRP A 352 9.35 -20.40 42.48
N ALA A 353 9.86 -19.89 43.62
CA ALA A 353 10.94 -18.90 43.68
C ALA A 353 12.21 -19.26 42.88
N PRO A 354 12.68 -20.54 42.81
CA PRO A 354 13.83 -20.89 41.96
C PRO A 354 13.68 -20.59 40.47
N LEU A 355 12.44 -20.46 39.98
CA LEU A 355 12.13 -20.10 38.59
C LEU A 355 11.95 -18.58 38.39
N GLU A 356 12.42 -17.78 39.34
CA GLU A 356 12.39 -16.33 39.23
C GLU A 356 13.01 -15.84 37.91
N GLY A 357 12.26 -15.00 37.17
CA GLY A 357 12.63 -14.49 35.87
C GLY A 357 12.16 -15.36 34.67
N LEU A 358 11.63 -16.57 34.91
CA LEU A 358 11.09 -17.43 33.88
C LEU A 358 9.60 -17.16 33.66
N SER A 359 9.22 -16.86 32.43
CA SER A 359 7.83 -16.71 32.02
C SER A 359 7.54 -17.42 30.68
N TYR A 360 6.28 -17.82 30.50
CA TYR A 360 5.77 -18.37 29.25
C TYR A 360 4.58 -17.54 28.81
N LYS A 361 4.57 -17.15 27.53
CA LYS A 361 3.47 -16.42 26.89
C LYS A 361 3.00 -17.18 25.65
N ILE A 362 1.71 -17.44 25.57
CA ILE A 362 1.04 -17.88 24.36
C ILE A 362 0.24 -16.70 23.80
N SER A 363 0.34 -16.46 22.49
CA SER A 363 -0.41 -15.40 21.81
C SER A 363 -1.07 -15.95 20.57
N PHE A 364 -2.32 -15.56 20.33
CA PHE A 364 -3.09 -15.94 19.15
C PHE A 364 -3.67 -14.68 18.49
N GLY A 365 -3.34 -14.48 17.21
CA GLY A 365 -3.74 -13.31 16.45
C GLY A 365 -4.52 -13.70 15.19
N PRO A 366 -5.87 -13.76 15.23
CA PRO A 366 -6.69 -13.91 14.03
C PRO A 366 -6.85 -12.57 13.32
N ASP A 367 -6.83 -12.58 12.00
CA ASP A 367 -7.06 -11.45 11.11
C ASP A 367 -8.00 -11.88 9.98
N PHE A 368 -9.21 -11.32 9.97
CA PHE A 368 -10.22 -11.53 8.95
C PHE A 368 -10.46 -10.25 8.18
N ARG A 369 -10.45 -10.33 6.84
CA ARG A 369 -10.79 -9.21 5.94
C ARG A 369 -11.71 -9.71 4.84
N HIS A 370 -12.80 -8.98 4.61
CA HIS A 370 -13.67 -9.15 3.46
C HIS A 370 -13.65 -7.85 2.65
N TYR A 371 -13.32 -7.97 1.38
CA TYR A 371 -13.29 -6.87 0.42
C TYR A 371 -14.31 -7.14 -0.68
N ARG A 372 -15.10 -6.13 -1.05
CA ARG A 372 -16.02 -6.13 -2.16
C ARG A 372 -15.75 -4.92 -3.04
N GLN A 373 -15.77 -5.11 -4.37
CA GLN A 373 -15.72 -4.04 -5.37
C GLN A 373 -16.89 -4.20 -6.33
N GLY A 374 -17.67 -3.13 -6.50
CA GLY A 374 -18.67 -2.99 -7.56
C GLY A 374 -18.24 -1.88 -8.51
N ILE A 375 -18.14 -2.20 -9.80
CA ILE A 375 -17.85 -1.22 -10.85
C ILE A 375 -19.05 -1.17 -11.79
N PHE A 376 -19.49 0.04 -12.12
CA PHE A 376 -20.44 0.30 -13.18
C PHE A 376 -19.94 1.42 -14.08
N ILE A 377 -20.08 1.26 -15.39
CA ILE A 377 -19.74 2.28 -16.39
C ILE A 377 -20.89 2.37 -17.37
N SER A 378 -21.57 3.53 -17.38
CA SER A 378 -22.67 3.82 -18.32
C SER A 378 -22.18 3.81 -19.77
N LYS A 379 -23.05 3.41 -20.69
CA LYS A 379 -22.85 3.57 -22.14
C LYS A 379 -22.62 5.03 -22.55
N ASP A 380 -23.14 5.97 -21.76
CA ASP A 380 -23.04 7.40 -22.00
C ASP A 380 -21.74 8.01 -21.42
N SER A 381 -20.93 7.21 -20.72
CA SER A 381 -19.58 7.58 -20.33
C SER A 381 -18.68 7.74 -21.56
N ALA A 382 -17.85 8.76 -21.56
CA ALA A 382 -16.81 8.95 -22.59
C ALA A 382 -15.86 7.75 -22.69
N VAL A 383 -15.73 6.95 -21.63
CA VAL A 383 -14.95 5.70 -21.62
C VAL A 383 -15.61 4.62 -22.50
N LYS A 384 -16.92 4.56 -22.56
CA LYS A 384 -17.69 3.57 -23.35
C LYS A 384 -18.11 4.06 -24.72
N MET A 385 -18.20 5.39 -24.90
CA MET A 385 -18.49 6.05 -26.18
C MET A 385 -19.74 5.49 -26.88
N GLY A 386 -20.83 5.37 -26.13
CA GLY A 386 -22.12 4.87 -26.66
C GLY A 386 -22.16 3.38 -26.96
N SER A 387 -21.16 2.58 -26.51
CA SER A 387 -21.16 1.15 -26.77
C SER A 387 -22.22 0.41 -25.94
N LYS A 388 -21.96 0.07 -24.70
CA LYS A 388 -22.86 -0.66 -23.81
C LYS A 388 -22.47 -0.43 -22.36
N ASN A 389 -23.44 -0.46 -21.46
CA ASN A 389 -23.21 -0.44 -20.01
C ASN A 389 -22.33 -1.63 -19.62
N TYR A 390 -21.37 -1.36 -18.73
CA TYR A 390 -20.46 -2.37 -18.20
C TYR A 390 -20.63 -2.47 -16.69
N ALA A 391 -20.69 -3.68 -16.16
CA ALA A 391 -20.66 -3.92 -14.74
C ALA A 391 -19.64 -5.00 -14.37
N LYS A 392 -19.07 -4.86 -13.17
CA LYS A 392 -18.20 -5.85 -12.55
C LYS A 392 -18.52 -5.93 -11.06
N TYR A 393 -18.55 -7.14 -10.54
CA TYR A 393 -18.59 -7.43 -9.12
C TYR A 393 -17.43 -8.32 -8.74
N ALA A 394 -16.70 -7.97 -7.70
CA ALA A 394 -15.57 -8.75 -7.24
C ALA A 394 -15.53 -8.80 -5.72
N THR A 395 -15.14 -9.96 -5.19
CA THR A 395 -14.99 -10.18 -3.75
C THR A 395 -13.69 -10.88 -3.45
N ASP A 396 -13.03 -10.45 -2.37
CA ASP A 396 -11.87 -11.13 -1.78
C ASP A 396 -12.16 -11.40 -0.30
N ARG A 397 -11.97 -12.63 0.13
CA ARG A 397 -12.03 -13.04 1.53
C ARG A 397 -10.65 -13.49 1.99
N TYR A 398 -10.15 -12.86 3.03
CA TYR A 398 -8.86 -13.17 3.63
C TYR A 398 -9.09 -13.69 5.04
N LEU A 399 -8.48 -14.80 5.38
CA LEU A 399 -8.42 -15.31 6.74
C LEU A 399 -6.98 -15.69 7.04
N SER A 400 -6.41 -15.05 8.03
CA SER A 400 -5.08 -15.41 8.52
C SER A 400 -5.08 -15.53 10.03
N TRP A 401 -4.11 -16.27 10.54
CA TRP A 401 -3.85 -16.35 11.97
C TRP A 401 -2.36 -16.55 12.22
N THR A 402 -1.92 -16.07 13.37
CA THR A 402 -0.59 -16.32 13.91
C THR A 402 -0.74 -16.85 15.34
N LEU A 403 0.02 -17.90 15.67
CA LEU A 403 0.13 -18.48 16.98
C LEU A 403 1.60 -18.46 17.42
N ASP A 404 1.89 -17.78 18.51
CA ASP A 404 3.22 -17.66 19.08
C ASP A 404 3.28 -18.29 20.46
N ASN A 405 4.28 -19.13 20.68
CA ASN A 405 4.66 -19.68 21.96
C ASN A 405 6.04 -19.12 22.32
N GLN A 406 6.10 -18.36 23.41
CA GLN A 406 7.31 -17.64 23.81
C GLN A 406 7.69 -17.96 25.26
N ILE A 407 8.93 -18.40 25.44
CA ILE A 407 9.55 -18.58 26.76
C ILE A 407 10.56 -17.45 26.95
N ASN A 408 10.46 -16.73 28.05
CA ASN A 408 11.41 -15.69 28.42
C ASN A 408 12.03 -16.02 29.77
N TYR A 409 13.33 -15.81 29.88
CA TYR A 409 14.07 -15.82 31.11
C TYR A 409 14.84 -14.52 31.25
N ASN A 410 14.55 -13.73 32.28
CA ASN A 410 15.21 -12.46 32.52
C ASN A 410 15.71 -12.46 33.97
N LYS A 411 17.01 -12.29 34.18
CA LYS A 411 17.60 -12.25 35.52
C LYS A 411 18.83 -11.34 35.58
N THR A 412 18.93 -10.61 36.67
CA THR A 412 20.08 -9.78 36.97
C THR A 412 20.93 -10.46 38.05
N PHE A 413 22.22 -10.60 37.81
CA PHE A 413 23.23 -11.18 38.69
C PHE A 413 24.33 -10.15 38.97
N GLY A 414 24.19 -9.35 40.01
CA GLY A 414 25.10 -8.25 40.29
C GLY A 414 25.16 -7.24 39.16
N LYS A 415 26.27 -7.18 38.40
CA LYS A 415 26.44 -6.28 37.24
C LYS A 415 26.03 -6.92 35.91
N HIS A 416 25.59 -8.16 35.93
CA HIS A 416 25.21 -8.91 34.74
C HIS A 416 23.70 -8.95 34.61
N ASN A 417 23.17 -8.52 33.48
CA ASN A 417 21.75 -8.63 33.12
C ASN A 417 21.64 -9.57 31.91
N LEU A 418 20.93 -10.68 32.10
CA LEU A 418 20.73 -11.72 31.10
C LEU A 418 19.25 -11.85 30.75
N GLY A 419 18.92 -11.72 29.48
CA GLY A 419 17.62 -12.04 28.92
C GLY A 419 17.75 -13.12 27.85
N VAL A 420 16.95 -14.19 27.97
CA VAL A 420 16.86 -15.25 26.97
C VAL A 420 15.43 -15.35 26.49
N THR A 421 15.22 -15.38 25.17
CA THR A 421 13.91 -15.58 24.56
C THR A 421 13.98 -16.77 23.61
N LEU A 422 13.06 -17.71 23.80
CA LEU A 422 12.80 -18.79 22.84
C LEU A 422 11.40 -18.56 22.27
N LEU A 423 11.27 -18.61 20.97
CA LEU A 423 10.00 -18.41 20.25
C LEU A 423 9.77 -19.54 19.26
N GLN A 424 8.56 -20.10 19.30
CA GLN A 424 7.99 -20.92 18.24
C GLN A 424 6.78 -20.17 17.70
N SER A 425 6.74 -19.97 16.38
CA SER A 425 5.66 -19.25 15.69
C SER A 425 5.11 -20.09 14.55
N ALA A 426 3.80 -20.10 14.39
CA ALA A 426 3.13 -20.68 13.24
C ALA A 426 2.09 -19.68 12.70
N SER A 427 2.01 -19.55 11.39
CA SER A 427 1.00 -18.72 10.75
C SER A 427 0.48 -19.36 9.47
N LYS A 428 -0.80 -19.09 9.20
CA LYS A 428 -1.49 -19.50 7.99
C LYS A 428 -2.22 -18.30 7.41
N TYR A 429 -2.19 -18.20 6.10
CA TYR A 429 -2.91 -17.20 5.32
C TYR A 429 -3.69 -17.92 4.24
N ASN A 430 -4.98 -17.60 4.13
CA ASN A 430 -5.88 -18.08 3.10
C ASN A 430 -6.57 -16.88 2.44
N LYS A 431 -6.59 -16.86 1.11
CA LYS A 431 -7.34 -15.92 0.30
C LYS A 431 -8.26 -16.69 -0.64
N GLU A 432 -9.53 -16.34 -0.66
CA GLU A 432 -10.50 -16.73 -1.67
C GLU A 432 -10.93 -15.50 -2.44
N SER A 433 -11.09 -15.61 -3.74
CA SER A 433 -11.51 -14.51 -4.60
C SER A 433 -12.55 -14.97 -5.60
N GLY A 434 -13.49 -14.09 -5.91
CA GLY A 434 -14.48 -14.25 -6.98
C GLY A 434 -14.63 -12.95 -7.74
N SER A 435 -14.84 -13.01 -9.04
CA SER A 435 -15.12 -11.85 -9.86
C SER A 435 -16.03 -12.22 -11.02
N GLU A 436 -17.02 -11.40 -11.26
CA GLU A 436 -17.97 -11.48 -12.35
C GLU A 436 -18.00 -10.15 -13.08
N SER A 437 -18.17 -10.18 -14.41
CA SER A 437 -18.31 -8.96 -15.20
C SER A 437 -19.20 -9.23 -16.42
N ALA A 438 -19.93 -8.22 -16.84
CA ALA A 438 -20.77 -8.29 -18.03
C ALA A 438 -20.87 -6.93 -18.73
N ASN A 439 -21.02 -6.97 -20.06
CA ASN A 439 -21.45 -5.83 -20.86
C ASN A 439 -22.97 -5.89 -21.11
N ALA A 440 -23.52 -4.81 -21.63
CA ALA A 440 -24.92 -4.73 -22.01
C ALA A 440 -25.92 -4.89 -20.86
N ILE A 441 -25.57 -4.37 -19.69
CA ILE A 441 -26.54 -4.28 -18.58
C ILE A 441 -27.74 -3.44 -19.07
N PRO A 442 -28.96 -3.98 -19.04
CA PRO A 442 -30.10 -3.37 -19.74
C PRO A 442 -30.61 -2.09 -19.09
N ASN A 443 -30.41 -1.92 -17.79
CA ASN A 443 -30.84 -0.73 -17.05
C ASN A 443 -29.72 -0.25 -16.13
N GLU A 444 -29.36 1.02 -16.21
CA GLU A 444 -28.27 1.65 -15.46
C GLU A 444 -28.51 1.59 -13.94
N ASN A 445 -29.77 1.65 -13.48
CA ASN A 445 -30.10 1.55 -12.06
C ASN A 445 -29.78 0.19 -11.44
N PHE A 446 -29.52 -0.84 -12.24
CA PHE A 446 -29.10 -2.14 -11.73
C PHE A 446 -27.62 -2.19 -11.37
N GLU A 447 -26.81 -1.34 -11.99
CA GLU A 447 -25.36 -1.36 -11.81
C GLU A 447 -24.82 -2.80 -11.87
N TRP A 448 -24.13 -3.25 -10.81
CA TRP A 448 -23.61 -4.63 -10.68
C TRP A 448 -24.56 -5.58 -9.95
N TYR A 449 -25.76 -5.14 -9.52
CA TYR A 449 -26.66 -5.95 -8.68
C TYR A 449 -27.51 -6.94 -9.47
N ASN A 450 -27.60 -6.81 -10.79
CA ASN A 450 -28.41 -7.72 -11.62
C ASN A 450 -27.70 -8.06 -12.95
N MET A 451 -26.48 -8.55 -12.89
CA MET A 451 -25.74 -8.97 -14.09
C MET A 451 -26.37 -10.19 -14.78
N GLY A 452 -27.18 -10.98 -14.07
CA GLY A 452 -27.92 -12.12 -14.66
C GLY A 452 -29.03 -11.72 -15.62
N SER A 453 -29.40 -10.43 -15.71
CA SER A 453 -30.41 -9.92 -16.65
C SER A 453 -29.88 -9.69 -18.07
N VAL A 454 -28.59 -9.88 -18.31
CA VAL A 454 -27.97 -9.71 -19.62
C VAL A 454 -28.37 -10.83 -20.58
N ASP A 455 -28.67 -10.50 -21.84
CA ASP A 455 -28.95 -11.49 -22.87
C ASP A 455 -27.69 -12.29 -23.20
N ILE A 456 -27.66 -13.54 -22.76
CA ILE A 456 -26.52 -14.45 -22.94
C ILE A 456 -26.48 -15.10 -24.32
N THR A 457 -27.52 -14.92 -25.16
CA THR A 457 -27.57 -15.54 -26.50
C THR A 457 -26.68 -14.83 -27.50
N ASP A 458 -26.34 -13.56 -27.27
CA ASP A 458 -25.39 -12.81 -28.07
C ASP A 458 -24.00 -12.76 -27.40
N ALA A 459 -23.18 -13.77 -27.67
CA ALA A 459 -21.85 -13.89 -27.09
C ALA A 459 -20.91 -12.71 -27.41
N ALA A 460 -21.04 -12.06 -28.55
CA ALA A 460 -20.26 -10.89 -28.94
C ALA A 460 -20.66 -9.65 -28.11
N THR A 461 -21.89 -9.61 -27.68
CA THR A 461 -22.49 -8.52 -26.91
C THR A 461 -22.37 -8.74 -25.42
N TYR A 462 -22.52 -9.98 -24.97
CA TYR A 462 -22.51 -10.38 -23.58
C TYR A 462 -21.14 -10.14 -22.90
N GLY A 463 -20.04 -10.53 -23.54
CA GLY A 463 -18.68 -10.25 -23.06
C GLY A 463 -18.46 -10.58 -21.57
N ALA A 464 -19.11 -11.64 -21.07
CA ALA A 464 -19.03 -11.98 -19.67
C ALA A 464 -17.70 -12.58 -19.29
N GLY A 465 -17.22 -12.17 -18.11
CA GLY A 465 -16.06 -12.76 -17.47
C GLY A 465 -16.42 -13.30 -16.09
N MET A 466 -16.03 -14.55 -15.81
CA MET A 466 -16.10 -15.13 -14.47
C MET A 466 -14.73 -15.67 -14.09
N SER A 467 -14.31 -15.40 -12.86
CA SER A 467 -13.09 -15.98 -12.32
C SER A 467 -13.26 -16.26 -10.83
N THR A 468 -12.70 -17.38 -10.40
CA THR A 468 -12.56 -17.71 -8.98
C THR A 468 -11.13 -18.11 -8.70
N GLY A 469 -10.66 -17.87 -7.50
CA GLY A 469 -9.32 -18.21 -7.11
C GLY A 469 -9.20 -18.51 -5.63
N MET A 470 -8.24 -19.36 -5.29
CA MET A 470 -7.87 -19.66 -3.92
C MET A 470 -6.34 -19.69 -3.82
N SER A 471 -5.81 -19.09 -2.78
CA SER A 471 -4.40 -19.20 -2.45
C SER A 471 -4.19 -19.37 -0.96
N GLU A 472 -3.26 -20.24 -0.60
CA GLU A 472 -2.91 -20.54 0.78
C GLU A 472 -1.39 -20.51 0.92
N ASN A 473 -0.91 -19.91 2.00
CA ASN A 473 0.48 -20.05 2.42
C ASN A 473 0.61 -20.24 3.93
N GLN A 474 1.70 -20.85 4.34
CA GLN A 474 2.00 -21.16 5.73
C GLN A 474 3.46 -20.81 6.01
N LEU A 475 3.71 -20.33 7.23
CA LEU A 475 5.05 -20.07 7.73
C LEU A 475 5.18 -20.68 9.12
N ALA A 476 6.26 -21.41 9.36
CA ALA A 476 6.63 -21.92 10.67
C ALA A 476 8.04 -21.42 11.03
N SER A 477 8.27 -21.10 12.30
CA SER A 477 9.51 -20.47 12.72
C SER A 477 9.92 -20.87 14.13
N TYR A 478 11.23 -21.00 14.33
CA TYR A 478 11.85 -21.20 15.62
C TYR A 478 12.93 -20.15 15.81
N MET A 479 12.96 -19.48 16.97
CA MET A 479 13.96 -18.45 17.26
C MET A 479 14.52 -18.62 18.67
N ALA A 480 15.82 -18.38 18.81
CA ALA A 480 16.48 -18.15 20.08
C ALA A 480 17.17 -16.78 20.05
N ARG A 481 17.01 -15.99 21.12
CA ARG A 481 17.67 -14.70 21.30
C ARG A 481 18.24 -14.62 22.69
N ILE A 482 19.45 -14.07 22.79
CA ILE A 482 20.14 -13.75 24.04
C ILE A 482 20.42 -12.25 24.03
N ASN A 483 19.96 -11.56 25.06
CA ASN A 483 20.31 -10.19 25.38
C ASN A 483 21.17 -10.21 26.64
N TYR A 484 22.33 -9.61 26.57
CA TYR A 484 23.24 -9.53 27.71
C TYR A 484 23.74 -8.10 27.89
N ALA A 485 23.69 -7.62 29.11
CA ALA A 485 24.27 -6.33 29.48
C ALA A 485 25.22 -6.50 30.67
N TYR A 486 26.41 -5.93 30.57
CA TYR A 486 27.35 -5.85 31.68
C TYR A 486 27.45 -4.41 32.18
N ASN A 487 27.07 -4.23 33.46
CA ASN A 487 27.09 -2.93 34.15
C ASN A 487 26.34 -1.82 33.38
N ASP A 488 25.30 -2.18 32.60
CA ASP A 488 24.57 -1.30 31.65
C ASP A 488 25.45 -0.53 30.66
N ARG A 489 26.71 -0.94 30.52
CA ARG A 489 27.77 -0.31 29.74
C ARG A 489 28.04 -1.05 28.44
N TYR A 490 28.21 -2.36 28.50
CA TYR A 490 28.44 -3.22 27.34
C TYR A 490 27.19 -4.06 27.08
N LEU A 491 26.65 -3.92 25.87
CA LEU A 491 25.40 -4.53 25.46
C LEU A 491 25.68 -5.51 24.33
N LEU A 492 25.16 -6.74 24.43
CA LEU A 492 25.23 -7.76 23.40
C LEU A 492 23.85 -8.35 23.17
N THR A 493 23.45 -8.41 21.91
CA THR A 493 22.30 -9.20 21.46
C THR A 493 22.77 -10.19 20.41
N VAL A 494 22.43 -11.46 20.57
CA VAL A 494 22.65 -12.50 19.57
C VAL A 494 21.35 -13.23 19.35
N SER A 495 20.96 -13.45 18.11
CA SER A 495 19.80 -14.28 17.79
C SER A 495 20.03 -15.15 16.55
N GLY A 496 19.34 -16.29 16.56
CA GLY A 496 19.24 -17.15 15.42
C GLY A 496 17.78 -17.55 15.21
N ARG A 497 17.33 -17.45 13.98
CA ARG A 497 15.97 -17.82 13.59
C ARG A 497 16.00 -18.82 12.43
N TYR A 498 15.13 -19.80 12.49
CA TYR A 498 14.96 -20.85 11.50
C TYR A 498 13.53 -20.78 10.97
N ASP A 499 13.35 -20.30 9.73
CA ASP A 499 12.04 -20.11 9.10
C ASP A 499 11.81 -21.12 7.99
N GLY A 500 10.58 -21.66 7.93
CA GLY A 500 10.11 -22.54 6.87
C GLY A 500 8.86 -21.97 6.20
N SER A 501 8.91 -21.75 4.87
CA SER A 501 7.82 -21.20 4.06
C SER A 501 7.28 -22.24 3.09
N SER A 502 5.94 -22.40 3.05
CA SER A 502 5.26 -23.36 2.17
C SER A 502 5.35 -23.00 0.67
N VAL A 503 5.60 -21.71 0.35
CA VAL A 503 5.62 -21.23 -1.05
C VAL A 503 6.90 -21.56 -1.80
N LEU A 504 7.93 -22.04 -1.09
CA LEU A 504 9.22 -22.42 -1.66
C LEU A 504 9.27 -23.91 -1.99
N ALA A 505 10.23 -24.29 -2.83
CA ALA A 505 10.38 -25.66 -3.32
C ALA A 505 10.74 -26.64 -2.21
N ASP A 506 10.37 -27.89 -2.39
CA ASP A 506 10.75 -28.96 -1.47
C ASP A 506 12.27 -29.07 -1.34
N GLY A 507 12.75 -29.24 -0.11
CA GLY A 507 14.19 -29.18 0.21
C GLY A 507 14.75 -27.75 0.38
N HIS A 508 14.05 -26.70 -0.06
CA HIS A 508 14.46 -25.29 0.03
C HIS A 508 13.52 -24.45 0.91
N LYS A 509 12.51 -25.04 1.53
CA LYS A 509 11.53 -24.34 2.38
C LYS A 509 12.14 -23.71 3.62
N TRP A 510 13.17 -24.33 4.20
CA TRP A 510 13.76 -23.91 5.46
C TRP A 510 15.07 -23.19 5.29
N SER A 511 15.28 -22.09 6.04
CA SER A 511 16.56 -21.37 6.07
C SER A 511 16.84 -20.76 7.44
N PHE A 512 18.14 -20.66 7.77
CA PHE A 512 18.63 -20.09 9.03
C PHE A 512 19.08 -18.64 8.83
N PHE A 513 18.67 -17.75 9.76
CA PHE A 513 18.91 -16.31 9.74
C PHE A 513 19.56 -15.86 11.05
N PRO A 514 20.88 -15.72 11.10
CA PRO A 514 21.61 -15.22 12.27
C PRO A 514 21.60 -13.70 12.34
N SER A 515 21.64 -13.16 13.57
CA SER A 515 21.94 -11.75 13.81
C SER A 515 22.68 -11.51 15.10
N ALA A 516 23.47 -10.44 15.14
CA ALA A 516 24.19 -9.97 16.30
C ALA A 516 24.20 -8.45 16.38
N ALA A 517 24.12 -7.90 17.57
CA ALA A 517 24.29 -6.47 17.80
C ALA A 517 25.14 -6.22 19.05
N LEU A 518 26.00 -5.22 18.96
CA LEU A 518 26.84 -4.72 20.03
C LEU A 518 26.48 -3.26 20.34
N GLY A 519 26.49 -2.93 21.62
CA GLY A 519 26.34 -1.55 22.07
C GLY A 519 27.34 -1.22 23.16
N TRP A 520 27.97 -0.06 23.05
CA TRP A 520 28.87 0.46 24.06
C TRP A 520 28.42 1.84 24.50
N ARG A 521 28.04 1.95 25.76
CA ARG A 521 27.69 3.21 26.42
C ARG A 521 28.95 3.87 26.93
N ILE A 522 29.56 4.70 26.10
CA ILE A 522 30.78 5.44 26.43
C ILE A 522 30.51 6.40 27.58
N ASP A 523 29.32 7.00 27.60
CA ASP A 523 28.88 7.91 28.66
C ASP A 523 28.95 7.30 30.09
N GLN A 524 28.95 5.95 30.20
CA GLN A 524 29.03 5.25 31.48
C GLN A 524 30.47 4.86 31.89
N GLU A 525 31.46 5.22 31.08
CA GLU A 525 32.86 4.93 31.37
C GLU A 525 33.43 5.89 32.44
N ASP A 526 34.39 5.41 33.23
CA ASP A 526 34.95 6.19 34.32
C ASP A 526 35.63 7.46 33.81
N PHE A 527 36.27 7.42 32.62
CA PHE A 527 36.92 8.58 31.99
C PHE A 527 35.96 9.63 31.46
N MET A 528 34.64 9.33 31.41
CA MET A 528 33.61 10.26 30.94
C MET A 528 32.92 10.99 32.12
N LYS A 529 33.10 10.57 33.36
CA LYS A 529 32.37 11.09 34.53
C LYS A 529 32.55 12.59 34.75
N ASP A 530 33.71 13.12 34.40
CA ASP A 530 34.03 14.55 34.58
C ASP A 530 33.54 15.42 33.42
N ILE A 531 32.96 14.81 32.36
CA ILE A 531 32.47 15.49 31.17
C ILE A 531 30.96 15.71 31.29
N SER A 532 30.58 16.73 32.04
CA SER A 532 29.18 16.98 32.41
C SER A 532 28.27 17.43 31.28
N TRP A 533 28.84 17.90 30.15
CA TRP A 533 28.04 18.35 29.01
C TRP A 533 27.60 17.22 28.06
N ILE A 534 28.15 16.01 28.21
CA ILE A 534 27.75 14.79 27.49
C ILE A 534 26.80 14.00 28.40
N ASN A 535 25.53 13.90 28.03
CA ASN A 535 24.51 13.19 28.79
C ASN A 535 24.35 11.73 28.32
N GLN A 536 24.57 11.51 27.01
CA GLN A 536 24.54 10.19 26.40
C GLN A 536 25.51 10.14 25.23
N LEU A 537 26.30 9.08 25.18
CA LEU A 537 27.12 8.74 24.04
C LEU A 537 27.22 7.22 23.93
N LYS A 538 26.51 6.66 22.92
CA LYS A 538 26.43 5.22 22.72
C LYS A 538 26.84 4.88 21.30
N LEU A 539 27.77 3.98 21.14
CA LEU A 539 28.10 3.37 19.85
C LEU A 539 27.31 2.06 19.68
N ARG A 540 26.85 1.82 18.45
CA ARG A 540 26.11 0.62 18.09
C ARG A 540 26.71 0.00 16.83
N PHE A 541 26.81 -1.32 16.83
CA PHE A 541 27.11 -2.12 15.65
C PHE A 541 26.10 -3.24 15.55
N GLY A 542 25.54 -3.45 14.38
CA GLY A 542 24.58 -4.51 14.08
C GLY A 542 24.92 -5.25 12.80
N LEU A 543 24.80 -6.54 12.84
CA LEU A 543 24.93 -7.44 11.69
C LEU A 543 23.75 -8.42 11.72
N GLY A 544 23.11 -8.66 10.60
CA GLY A 544 22.09 -9.68 10.52
C GLY A 544 21.74 -10.06 9.10
N THR A 545 21.28 -11.29 8.97
CA THR A 545 20.71 -11.80 7.72
C THR A 545 19.21 -12.01 7.90
N THR A 546 18.42 -11.54 6.94
CA THR A 546 16.98 -11.76 6.84
C THR A 546 16.65 -12.45 5.54
N GLY A 547 15.59 -13.25 5.52
CA GLY A 547 15.09 -13.91 4.31
C GLY A 547 13.87 -13.18 3.75
N ASN A 548 13.61 -13.39 2.46
CA ASN A 548 12.36 -13.03 1.82
C ASN A 548 11.86 -14.22 0.99
N SER A 549 10.60 -14.60 1.15
CA SER A 549 9.92 -15.64 0.39
C SER A 549 8.71 -15.11 -0.38
N ALA A 550 8.69 -13.81 -0.68
CA ALA A 550 7.55 -13.11 -1.28
C ALA A 550 7.38 -13.47 -2.77
N VAL A 551 7.06 -14.73 -3.03
CA VAL A 551 6.51 -15.23 -4.29
C VAL A 551 5.08 -15.69 -4.06
N SER A 552 4.27 -15.65 -5.12
CA SER A 552 2.90 -16.16 -5.04
C SER A 552 2.89 -17.64 -4.66
N ALA A 553 1.88 -18.06 -3.90
CA ALA A 553 1.67 -19.48 -3.62
C ALA A 553 1.64 -20.27 -4.95
N TYR A 554 2.17 -21.47 -4.90
CA TYR A 554 2.25 -22.42 -6.03
C TYR A 554 3.20 -22.01 -7.18
N SER A 555 3.97 -20.92 -7.05
CA SER A 555 4.93 -20.48 -8.08
C SER A 555 6.01 -21.51 -8.43
N THR A 556 6.26 -22.46 -7.54
CA THR A 556 7.23 -23.55 -7.76
C THR A 556 6.69 -24.69 -8.62
N LEU A 557 5.36 -24.78 -8.78
CA LEU A 557 4.71 -25.92 -9.42
C LEU A 557 4.61 -25.80 -10.95
N GLY A 558 4.80 -24.59 -11.49
CA GLY A 558 4.43 -24.30 -12.86
C GLY A 558 2.92 -24.30 -13.05
N ASN A 559 2.46 -23.92 -14.21
CA ASN A 559 1.04 -23.92 -14.55
C ASN A 559 0.79 -24.59 -15.90
N ILE A 560 -0.37 -25.20 -16.00
CA ILE A 560 -0.93 -25.79 -17.23
C ILE A 560 -2.16 -24.97 -17.57
N GLN A 561 -2.27 -24.59 -18.82
CA GLN A 561 -3.45 -23.87 -19.32
C GLN A 561 -4.39 -24.83 -20.03
N SER A 562 -5.69 -24.72 -19.73
CA SER A 562 -6.74 -25.38 -20.50
C SER A 562 -7.24 -24.47 -21.61
N PHE A 563 -7.50 -25.04 -22.78
CA PHE A 563 -8.09 -24.36 -23.92
C PHE A 563 -8.97 -25.34 -24.70
N TYR A 564 -9.79 -24.82 -25.59
CA TYR A 564 -10.67 -25.66 -26.40
C TYR A 564 -10.16 -25.72 -27.84
N VAL A 565 -10.02 -26.92 -28.35
CA VAL A 565 -9.65 -27.16 -29.76
C VAL A 565 -10.90 -27.60 -30.52
N PRO A 566 -11.23 -26.93 -31.64
CA PRO A 566 -12.34 -27.39 -32.47
C PRO A 566 -11.93 -28.64 -33.26
N PHE A 567 -12.68 -29.71 -33.07
CA PHE A 567 -12.67 -30.91 -33.92
C PHE A 567 -14.01 -31.01 -34.62
N GLY A 568 -14.08 -30.54 -35.86
CA GLY A 568 -15.34 -30.38 -36.57
C GLY A 568 -16.24 -29.36 -35.89
N SER A 569 -17.45 -29.76 -35.50
CA SER A 569 -18.41 -28.94 -34.78
C SER A 569 -18.29 -29.04 -33.26
N THR A 570 -17.36 -29.84 -32.72
CA THR A 570 -17.22 -30.12 -31.29
C THR A 570 -15.99 -29.40 -30.73
N LEU A 571 -16.16 -28.63 -29.68
CA LEU A 571 -15.08 -28.05 -28.89
C LEU A 571 -14.58 -29.10 -27.88
N THR A 572 -13.35 -29.53 -28.02
CA THR A 572 -12.73 -30.53 -27.12
C THR A 572 -11.73 -29.84 -26.19
N PRO A 573 -11.81 -30.05 -24.87
CA PRO A 573 -10.83 -29.49 -23.94
C PRO A 573 -9.45 -30.11 -24.19
N ALA A 574 -8.45 -29.25 -24.22
CA ALA A 574 -7.04 -29.61 -24.33
C ALA A 574 -6.24 -28.87 -23.26
N TYR A 575 -5.05 -29.38 -22.96
CA TYR A 575 -4.13 -28.78 -22.00
C TYR A 575 -2.78 -28.56 -22.64
N ALA A 576 -2.19 -27.40 -22.43
CA ALA A 576 -0.86 -27.09 -22.90
C ALA A 576 0.00 -26.44 -21.82
N THR A 577 1.28 -26.68 -21.93
CA THR A 577 2.31 -25.98 -21.16
C THR A 577 2.75 -24.70 -21.85
N ASN A 578 2.37 -24.52 -23.15
CA ASN A 578 2.63 -23.35 -23.95
C ASN A 578 1.35 -22.95 -24.69
N GLU A 579 1.05 -21.66 -24.78
CA GLU A 579 -0.10 -21.19 -25.53
C GLU A 579 0.18 -21.21 -27.04
N PRO A 580 -0.67 -21.84 -27.82
CA PRO A 580 -0.62 -21.63 -29.24
C PRO A 580 -1.20 -20.26 -29.59
N TYR A 581 -0.33 -19.33 -29.98
CA TYR A 581 -0.55 -18.20 -30.87
C TYR A 581 -1.37 -16.97 -30.41
N TYR A 582 -2.30 -16.99 -29.45
CA TYR A 582 -3.28 -15.89 -29.33
C TYR A 582 -3.46 -15.22 -27.96
N THR A 583 -2.80 -15.63 -26.91
CA THR A 583 -2.98 -14.99 -25.60
C THR A 583 -1.67 -14.68 -24.89
N SER A 584 -1.69 -13.58 -24.16
CA SER A 584 -0.57 -13.09 -23.34
C SER A 584 -0.40 -13.82 -22.01
N SER A 585 -1.07 -14.94 -21.81
CA SER A 585 -0.99 -15.69 -20.56
C SER A 585 0.35 -16.37 -20.43
N GLN A 586 1.06 -16.03 -19.39
CA GLN A 586 2.42 -16.51 -19.16
C GLN A 586 2.38 -17.91 -18.55
N VAL A 587 2.61 -18.92 -19.36
CA VAL A 587 2.84 -20.29 -18.87
C VAL A 587 4.23 -20.36 -18.26
N LYS A 588 4.31 -20.68 -16.98
CA LYS A 588 5.55 -20.72 -16.21
C LYS A 588 6.03 -22.15 -15.98
N MET A 589 7.31 -22.37 -16.23
CA MET A 589 7.95 -23.64 -15.93
C MET A 589 8.15 -23.80 -14.43
N ALA A 590 7.87 -24.99 -13.90
CA ALA A 590 8.16 -25.33 -12.52
C ALA A 590 9.64 -25.15 -12.18
N ASN A 591 9.94 -24.68 -10.97
CA ASN A 591 11.31 -24.62 -10.45
C ASN A 591 11.39 -25.32 -9.10
N LYS A 592 11.97 -26.52 -9.09
CA LYS A 592 12.18 -27.35 -7.90
C LYS A 592 13.31 -26.85 -6.99
N ASN A 593 14.06 -25.83 -7.40
CA ASN A 593 15.19 -25.29 -6.65
C ASN A 593 14.91 -23.87 -6.12
N LEU A 594 13.66 -23.38 -6.23
CA LEU A 594 13.29 -22.04 -5.78
C LEU A 594 13.40 -21.93 -4.25
N GLY A 595 14.34 -21.12 -3.79
CA GLY A 595 14.65 -20.93 -2.37
C GLY A 595 14.48 -19.49 -1.90
N TRP A 596 15.05 -19.20 -0.75
CA TRP A 596 14.98 -17.90 -0.09
C TRP A 596 15.86 -16.84 -0.79
N GLU A 597 15.31 -15.65 -0.99
CA GLU A 597 16.09 -14.43 -1.17
C GLU A 597 16.69 -14.02 0.18
N LYS A 598 17.97 -13.65 0.23
CA LYS A 598 18.71 -13.35 1.47
C LYS A 598 19.29 -11.96 1.45
N THR A 599 18.97 -11.15 2.46
CA THR A 599 19.54 -9.82 2.68
C THR A 599 20.43 -9.83 3.91
N THR A 600 21.70 -9.53 3.74
CA THR A 600 22.65 -9.30 4.83
C THR A 600 22.88 -7.82 5.00
N GLN A 601 22.70 -7.31 6.21
CA GLN A 601 22.80 -5.90 6.56
C GLN A 601 23.82 -5.67 7.66
N TYR A 602 24.66 -4.64 7.47
CA TYR A 602 25.56 -4.06 8.45
C TYR A 602 25.03 -2.68 8.83
N ASN A 603 25.02 -2.36 10.12
CA ASN A 603 24.56 -1.07 10.63
C ASN A 603 25.57 -0.55 11.69
N TYR A 604 26.07 0.66 11.51
CA TYR A 604 26.91 1.38 12.44
C TYR A 604 26.15 2.58 12.93
N GLY A 605 25.95 2.71 14.25
CA GLY A 605 25.13 3.77 14.81
C GLY A 605 25.83 4.49 15.97
N ILE A 606 25.53 5.76 16.12
CA ILE A 606 25.89 6.57 17.26
C ILE A 606 24.64 7.28 17.78
N ASP A 607 24.35 7.12 19.09
CA ASP A 607 23.32 7.88 19.78
C ASP A 607 24.01 8.89 20.69
N PHE A 608 23.59 10.14 20.64
CA PHE A 608 24.18 11.21 21.42
C PHE A 608 23.13 12.13 22.07
N SER A 609 23.48 12.66 23.22
CA SER A 609 22.72 13.71 23.91
C SER A 609 23.72 14.61 24.64
N PHE A 610 23.62 15.92 24.42
CA PHE A 610 24.53 16.92 24.93
C PHE A 610 23.77 18.05 25.62
N LEU A 611 24.48 18.80 26.50
CA LEU A 611 24.01 20.02 27.15
C LEU A 611 22.66 19.84 27.89
N ASN A 612 22.57 18.80 28.74
CA ASN A 612 21.36 18.42 29.49
C ASN A 612 20.17 18.12 28.57
N GLY A 613 20.41 17.40 27.46
CA GLY A 613 19.37 16.99 26.53
C GLY A 613 18.90 18.07 25.55
N ARG A 614 19.57 19.24 25.52
CA ARG A 614 19.21 20.32 24.60
C ARG A 614 19.55 19.98 23.13
N ILE A 615 20.55 19.13 22.93
CA ILE A 615 20.93 18.58 21.62
C ILE A 615 20.92 17.08 21.78
N SER A 616 20.04 16.39 21.08
CA SER A 616 20.00 14.93 21.05
C SER A 616 19.72 14.42 19.66
N GLY A 617 20.26 13.26 19.32
CA GLY A 617 20.03 12.68 18.00
C GLY A 617 20.67 11.32 17.87
N SER A 618 20.49 10.72 16.70
CA SER A 618 21.17 9.51 16.29
C SER A 618 21.65 9.62 14.83
N MET A 619 22.75 8.96 14.53
CA MET A 619 23.26 8.78 13.18
C MET A 619 23.52 7.29 12.94
N ASP A 620 22.96 6.77 11.87
CA ASP A 620 23.16 5.39 11.43
C ASP A 620 23.74 5.37 10.02
N ILE A 621 24.80 4.59 9.82
CA ILE A 621 25.37 4.27 8.50
C ILE A 621 25.04 2.80 8.25
N TYR A 622 24.35 2.51 7.16
CA TYR A 622 23.98 1.15 6.83
C TYR A 622 24.46 0.72 5.45
N HIS A 623 24.73 -0.57 5.35
CA HIS A 623 25.03 -1.25 4.09
C HIS A 623 24.30 -2.58 4.06
N SER A 624 23.51 -2.83 3.00
CA SER A 624 22.79 -4.09 2.82
C SER A 624 23.04 -4.68 1.44
N ASN A 625 23.24 -6.00 1.40
CA ASN A 625 23.38 -6.80 0.19
C ASN A 625 22.28 -7.84 0.14
N THR A 626 21.47 -7.81 -0.90
CA THR A 626 20.46 -8.84 -1.17
C THR A 626 20.98 -9.73 -2.29
N ASN A 627 21.01 -11.03 -2.05
CA ASN A 627 21.42 -12.05 -3.01
C ASN A 627 20.24 -12.98 -3.30
N ASP A 628 20.34 -13.70 -4.41
CA ASP A 628 19.37 -14.73 -4.80
C ASP A 628 17.95 -14.15 -4.96
N LEU A 629 17.84 -12.96 -5.61
CA LEU A 629 16.56 -12.30 -5.84
C LEU A 629 15.56 -13.22 -6.52
N LEU A 630 14.34 -13.23 -6.03
CA LEU A 630 13.21 -13.99 -6.58
C LEU A 630 12.65 -13.26 -7.81
N LEU A 631 13.13 -13.62 -9.01
CA LEU A 631 12.75 -12.97 -10.26
C LEU A 631 12.06 -13.92 -11.22
N SER A 632 11.09 -13.40 -11.98
CA SER A 632 10.59 -14.08 -13.18
C SER A 632 11.59 -13.88 -14.30
N MET A 633 12.12 -14.96 -14.81
CA MET A 633 13.11 -15.00 -15.88
C MET A 633 12.47 -15.54 -17.16
N THR A 634 12.62 -14.83 -18.26
CA THR A 634 12.23 -15.31 -19.59
C THR A 634 13.18 -16.43 -20.03
N ILE A 635 12.63 -17.51 -20.54
CA ILE A 635 13.38 -18.64 -21.06
C ILE A 635 13.06 -18.89 -22.54
N PRO A 636 13.94 -19.57 -23.30
CA PRO A 636 13.67 -19.87 -24.70
C PRO A 636 12.38 -20.67 -24.87
N THR A 637 11.50 -20.25 -25.75
CA THR A 637 10.18 -20.89 -26.00
C THR A 637 10.27 -22.32 -26.54
N LEU A 638 11.43 -22.73 -27.05
CA LEU A 638 11.74 -24.14 -27.39
C LEU A 638 11.55 -25.11 -26.21
N THR A 639 11.60 -24.60 -24.96
CA THR A 639 11.34 -25.40 -23.73
C THR A 639 9.87 -25.71 -23.54
N GLY A 640 8.97 -25.10 -24.33
CA GLY A 640 7.53 -25.17 -24.13
C GLY A 640 6.99 -24.17 -23.09
N PHE A 641 7.83 -23.28 -22.54
CA PHE A 641 7.46 -22.30 -21.53
C PHE A 641 8.02 -20.92 -21.89
N ASN A 642 7.36 -19.85 -21.38
CA ASN A 642 7.79 -18.49 -21.62
C ASN A 642 8.69 -17.95 -20.49
N SER A 643 8.48 -18.44 -19.27
CA SER A 643 9.23 -17.97 -18.11
C SER A 643 9.30 -19.00 -16.98
N THR A 644 10.18 -18.76 -16.03
CA THR A 644 10.25 -19.47 -14.76
C THR A 644 10.62 -18.50 -13.65
N TYR A 645 10.25 -18.79 -12.40
CA TYR A 645 10.83 -18.10 -11.25
C TYR A 645 12.19 -18.71 -10.91
N ALA A 646 13.18 -17.87 -10.66
CA ALA A 646 14.51 -18.32 -10.26
C ALA A 646 15.14 -17.38 -9.23
N ASN A 647 16.05 -17.90 -8.45
CA ASN A 647 16.90 -17.13 -7.55
C ASN A 647 18.08 -16.55 -8.34
N VAL A 648 17.91 -15.35 -8.92
CA VAL A 648 18.90 -14.70 -9.79
C VAL A 648 19.01 -13.21 -9.48
N GLY A 649 20.22 -12.68 -9.61
CA GLY A 649 20.47 -11.25 -9.39
C GLY A 649 20.82 -10.88 -7.95
N LYS A 650 21.25 -9.63 -7.81
CA LYS A 650 21.70 -9.04 -6.54
C LYS A 650 21.35 -7.57 -6.51
N THR A 651 21.04 -7.04 -5.33
CA THR A 651 20.90 -5.61 -5.08
C THR A 651 21.77 -5.18 -3.91
N LYS A 652 22.15 -3.89 -3.89
CA LYS A 652 22.90 -3.27 -2.80
C LYS A 652 22.23 -1.95 -2.45
N ASN A 653 22.11 -1.70 -1.14
CA ASN A 653 21.66 -0.42 -0.61
C ASN A 653 22.69 0.09 0.38
N PHE A 654 23.02 1.37 0.29
CA PHE A 654 23.88 2.08 1.21
C PHE A 654 23.25 3.43 1.55
N GLY A 655 23.33 3.84 2.79
CA GLY A 655 22.78 5.14 3.19
C GLY A 655 23.21 5.57 4.58
N VAL A 656 22.85 6.82 4.88
CA VAL A 656 23.03 7.46 6.18
C VAL A 656 21.70 8.00 6.63
N ASP A 657 21.27 7.61 7.83
CA ASP A 657 20.10 8.16 8.52
C ASP A 657 20.58 9.12 9.61
N LEU A 658 20.03 10.33 9.66
CA LEU A 658 20.28 11.31 10.71
C LEU A 658 18.95 11.76 11.30
N SER A 659 18.82 11.68 12.62
CA SER A 659 17.63 12.13 13.36
C SER A 659 17.98 13.01 14.54
#